data_41a6cb3284771aa89bdfd6de985389e7
#
_entry.id   41a6cb3284771aa89bdfd6de985389e7
#
_cell.length_a   1.000
_cell.length_b   1.000
_cell.length_c   1.000
_cell.angle_alpha   90.00
_cell.angle_beta   90.00
_cell.angle_gamma   90.00
#
_symmetry.space_group_name_H-M   'P 1'
#
loop_
_entity.id
_entity.type
_entity.pdbx_description
1 polymer ?
#
loop_
_entity_poly.entity_id
_entity_poly.type
_entity_poly.pdbx_seq_one_letter_code
_entity_poly.pdbx_strand_id
1 'polypeptide(L)'
;MTSEKRAITLDDLYVQKFLEDIRVSPDGRWAAFVRVDIDKAGNQYKRNLWISDLQSPERDHWQFTRSNKDSMPRWSPDGRWLAFLSSRGEKPQVFLMSLSMGGGESRQLTQHPNGVSSFNWSPDGQRIVFLASVNRGEMEREDAPSEDQKLDKFDRKAQTERNEDVEKRKTDPRVIRRIPYRVGVSYTTDRYAQVYVIDTAEGSKPRRLTSVEANYQEPYWSPDGRSIWTARAARPEADEPYRQSRLYRISVEDGTETPFNHGDHTDAQPQPSSDGRWLAFIRFPEDKASMRFNRLSVVSTDGGEVRDLNLELDMAPVAMRWHGEYLYFSAEHAGAIGLYRVSPHGGQVETVLEGDWRVETFDAVADGTLVFIAGTQTHLLEVFMLASTESKQPETLTRFNQPLLAQIHNQPYHTLHYQAADGQEIEGWYLLPPDFEDEKKYPFLLYIHGGPHIMWGPNNPIEWYEWQNMAAQGYVVMFCNPRGSGGYGEAFQMAVYAGGWSDLAYGDIMAGVDALIAKGFIDTERMAITGGSYGGYMTTWAVAHTDRFCAAVTQRGVYNLLSFFGTTDIPTFVLNEFGTLPTENAQFLWEQSPLAHAHKIKTPLLIIHSENDYRVSISEAEQLFAYLRRLGVKTEFVRFPRDGHELTRNGEPEHRVEHLRRILDWVNRYCQPEVV
;
A
#
# COMPACT_ATOMS: atom_id res chain seq x y z
N MET A 1 12.43 6.72 38.69
CA MET A 1 12.70 5.27 38.63
C MET A 1 12.52 4.91 37.17
N THR A 2 13.59 4.63 36.44
CA THR A 2 13.51 4.03 35.11
C THR A 2 12.96 2.63 35.30
N SER A 3 11.71 2.37 34.90
CA SER A 3 11.17 1.01 34.88
C SER A 3 12.06 0.16 33.99
N GLU A 4 12.44 -1.00 34.45
CA GLU A 4 13.17 -1.99 33.66
C GLU A 4 12.34 -2.26 32.39
N LYS A 5 12.98 -2.22 31.22
CA LYS A 5 12.30 -2.48 29.97
C LYS A 5 11.94 -3.96 29.89
N ARG A 6 10.82 -4.27 29.26
CA ARG A 6 10.34 -5.63 29.01
C ARG A 6 10.52 -6.07 27.56
N ALA A 7 10.42 -7.34 27.30
CA ALA A 7 10.29 -7.85 25.94
C ALA A 7 8.99 -7.32 25.29
N ILE A 8 8.99 -7.14 23.98
CA ILE A 8 7.78 -6.91 23.18
C ILE A 8 6.93 -8.18 23.20
N THR A 9 5.62 -8.03 23.13
CA THR A 9 4.64 -9.12 23.11
C THR A 9 3.69 -8.98 21.94
N LEU A 10 2.96 -10.04 21.62
CA LEU A 10 1.94 -10.02 20.55
C LEU A 10 0.85 -8.98 20.81
N ASP A 11 0.52 -8.70 22.07
CA ASP A 11 -0.49 -7.73 22.47
C ASP A 11 -0.04 -6.27 22.23
N ASP A 12 1.24 -6.01 22.03
CA ASP A 12 1.75 -4.67 21.74
C ASP A 12 1.27 -4.11 20.40
N LEU A 13 0.78 -4.96 19.49
CA LEU A 13 0.06 -4.52 18.29
C LEU A 13 -1.12 -3.59 18.63
N TYR A 14 -1.86 -3.88 19.71
CA TYR A 14 -3.02 -3.10 20.13
C TYR A 14 -2.67 -1.73 20.71
N VAL A 15 -1.41 -1.55 21.11
CA VAL A 15 -0.92 -0.27 21.66
C VAL A 15 -0.26 0.58 20.61
N GLN A 16 0.30 -0.02 19.55
CA GLN A 16 0.93 0.68 18.43
C GLN A 16 -0.06 1.63 17.77
N LYS A 17 0.41 2.84 17.40
CA LYS A 17 -0.35 3.85 16.66
C LYS A 17 0.12 3.90 15.23
N PHE A 18 -0.83 3.91 14.30
CA PHE A 18 -0.55 4.14 12.88
C PHE A 18 -1.02 5.52 12.50
N LEU A 19 -0.32 6.15 11.56
CA LEU A 19 -0.64 7.47 11.05
C LEU A 19 -0.82 7.39 9.54
N GLU A 20 -1.82 8.09 9.02
CA GLU A 20 -2.17 8.11 7.61
C GLU A 20 -2.47 9.53 7.16
N ASP A 21 -2.27 9.83 5.89
CA ASP A 21 -2.73 11.02 5.16
C ASP A 21 -2.58 12.36 5.91
N ILE A 22 -1.51 13.10 5.61
CA ILE A 22 -1.24 14.41 6.20
C ILE A 22 -1.52 15.53 5.21
N ARG A 23 -2.13 16.62 5.69
CA ARG A 23 -2.37 17.84 4.91
C ARG A 23 -2.15 19.08 5.76
N VAL A 24 -1.44 20.05 5.20
CA VAL A 24 -1.17 21.33 5.83
C VAL A 24 -2.21 22.35 5.37
N SER A 25 -2.67 23.22 6.30
CA SER A 25 -3.57 24.32 5.97
C SER A 25 -2.90 25.34 5.04
N PRO A 26 -3.65 26.06 4.19
CA PRO A 26 -3.08 27.01 3.23
C PRO A 26 -2.27 28.16 3.87
N ASP A 27 -2.56 28.51 5.14
CA ASP A 27 -1.81 29.50 5.92
C ASP A 27 -0.53 28.94 6.57
N GLY A 28 -0.26 27.64 6.40
CA GLY A 28 0.91 26.97 6.97
C GLY A 28 0.87 26.76 8.48
N ARG A 29 -0.27 27.00 9.13
CA ARG A 29 -0.37 26.92 10.58
C ARG A 29 -0.74 25.54 11.10
N TRP A 30 -1.61 24.81 10.40
CA TRP A 30 -2.19 23.58 10.89
C TRP A 30 -1.82 22.38 10.03
N ALA A 31 -1.44 21.28 10.64
CA ALA A 31 -1.34 19.99 9.96
C ALA A 31 -2.47 19.08 10.43
N ALA A 32 -3.33 18.64 9.51
CA ALA A 32 -4.36 17.64 9.76
C ALA A 32 -3.88 16.26 9.28
N PHE A 33 -4.04 15.23 10.10
CA PHE A 33 -3.65 13.85 9.77
C PHE A 33 -4.60 12.85 10.41
N VAL A 34 -4.55 11.60 9.95
CA VAL A 34 -5.34 10.50 10.50
C VAL A 34 -4.49 9.71 11.48
N ARG A 35 -4.98 9.54 12.72
CA ARG A 35 -4.43 8.54 13.64
C ARG A 35 -5.35 7.33 13.68
N VAL A 36 -4.74 6.15 13.55
CA VAL A 36 -5.41 4.85 13.63
C VAL A 36 -5.03 4.18 14.93
N ASP A 37 -6.02 3.94 15.75
CA ASP A 37 -5.94 3.16 16.97
C ASP A 37 -6.56 1.78 16.75
N ILE A 38 -6.06 0.75 17.40
CA ILE A 38 -6.64 -0.58 17.36
C ILE A 38 -7.50 -0.80 18.60
N ASP A 39 -8.77 -1.12 18.39
CA ASP A 39 -9.71 -1.51 19.44
C ASP A 39 -9.70 -3.04 19.60
N LYS A 40 -8.99 -3.52 20.60
CA LYS A 40 -8.90 -4.95 20.90
C LYS A 40 -10.27 -5.57 21.18
N ALA A 41 -11.12 -4.90 21.97
CA ALA A 41 -12.43 -5.42 22.36
C ALA A 41 -13.42 -5.49 21.19
N GLY A 42 -13.33 -4.52 20.26
CA GLY A 42 -14.16 -4.46 19.06
C GLY A 42 -13.54 -5.15 17.85
N ASN A 43 -12.32 -5.65 17.95
CA ASN A 43 -11.53 -6.25 16.85
C ASN A 43 -11.55 -5.38 15.59
N GLN A 44 -11.28 -4.07 15.74
CA GLN A 44 -11.40 -3.10 14.65
C GLN A 44 -10.39 -1.96 14.75
N TYR A 45 -10.17 -1.28 13.63
CA TYR A 45 -9.38 -0.06 13.54
C TYR A 45 -10.27 1.16 13.75
N LYS A 46 -9.83 2.10 14.60
CA LYS A 46 -10.50 3.38 14.88
C LYS A 46 -9.69 4.50 14.23
N ARG A 47 -10.27 5.17 13.24
CA ARG A 47 -9.66 6.28 12.51
C ARG A 47 -10.28 7.60 12.93
N ASN A 48 -9.46 8.52 13.41
CA ASN A 48 -9.88 9.88 13.77
C ASN A 48 -8.88 10.89 13.22
N LEU A 49 -9.40 12.08 12.91
CA LEU A 49 -8.56 13.20 12.52
C LEU A 49 -7.93 13.84 13.75
N TRP A 50 -6.67 14.17 13.62
CA TRP A 50 -5.88 14.93 14.57
C TRP A 50 -5.35 16.18 13.89
N ILE A 51 -5.14 17.23 14.67
CA ILE A 51 -4.55 18.50 14.21
C ILE A 51 -3.35 18.82 15.07
N SER A 52 -2.28 19.30 14.44
CA SER A 52 -1.09 19.84 15.08
C SER A 52 -0.94 21.31 14.75
N ASP A 53 -0.63 22.16 15.75
CA ASP A 53 -0.27 23.56 15.54
C ASP A 53 1.22 23.65 15.22
N LEU A 54 1.54 23.94 13.96
CA LEU A 54 2.93 24.03 13.48
C LEU A 54 3.66 25.27 13.98
N GLN A 55 2.92 26.28 14.46
CA GLN A 55 3.49 27.54 15.00
C GLN A 55 3.60 27.54 16.53
N SER A 56 2.94 26.59 17.22
CA SER A 56 3.08 26.45 18.67
C SER A 56 4.50 26.03 19.06
N PRO A 57 5.16 26.72 19.98
CA PRO A 57 6.47 26.28 20.49
C PRO A 57 6.43 24.92 21.19
N GLU A 58 5.28 24.55 21.75
CA GLU A 58 5.05 23.28 22.47
C GLU A 58 4.59 22.15 21.53
N ARG A 59 4.38 22.49 20.25
CA ARG A 59 3.90 21.52 19.23
C ARG A 59 2.61 20.84 19.65
N ASP A 60 1.65 21.65 20.06
CA ASP A 60 0.34 21.17 20.50
C ASP A 60 -0.35 20.37 19.40
N HIS A 61 -0.88 19.22 19.79
CA HIS A 61 -1.71 18.40 18.90
C HIS A 61 -2.89 17.83 19.68
N TRP A 62 -4.03 17.73 19.02
CA TRP A 62 -5.26 17.21 19.64
C TRP A 62 -6.12 16.42 18.68
N GLN A 63 -6.94 15.57 19.27
CA GLN A 63 -7.94 14.81 18.52
C GLN A 63 -9.07 15.75 18.06
N PHE A 64 -9.24 15.87 16.73
CA PHE A 64 -10.22 16.79 16.14
C PHE A 64 -11.58 16.13 15.95
N THR A 65 -11.61 14.85 15.53
CA THR A 65 -12.87 14.09 15.39
C THR A 65 -12.90 12.87 16.29
N ARG A 66 -14.11 12.32 16.55
CA ARG A 66 -14.32 11.20 17.48
C ARG A 66 -15.29 10.14 16.97
N SER A 67 -15.55 10.09 15.66
CA SER A 67 -16.45 9.09 15.08
C SER A 67 -15.83 7.70 14.98
N ASN A 68 -14.51 7.59 15.09
CA ASN A 68 -13.71 6.39 14.86
C ASN A 68 -13.71 5.88 13.40
N LYS A 69 -14.25 6.67 12.45
CA LYS A 69 -14.48 6.29 11.06
C LYS A 69 -14.17 7.43 10.08
N ASP A 70 -13.24 8.32 10.45
CA ASP A 70 -12.90 9.50 9.68
C ASP A 70 -11.53 9.36 9.01
N SER A 71 -11.43 9.81 7.77
CA SER A 71 -10.21 9.72 6.94
C SER A 71 -10.15 10.83 5.91
N MET A 72 -9.05 10.90 5.17
CA MET A 72 -8.87 11.78 4.01
C MET A 72 -9.15 13.26 4.31
N PRO A 73 -8.41 13.91 5.25
CA PRO A 73 -8.56 15.33 5.52
C PRO A 73 -8.13 16.17 4.31
N ARG A 74 -8.92 17.22 3.98
CA ARG A 74 -8.61 18.18 2.91
C ARG A 74 -9.04 19.57 3.35
N TRP A 75 -8.11 20.50 3.43
CA TRP A 75 -8.38 21.90 3.76
C TRP A 75 -9.07 22.61 2.60
N SER A 76 -10.05 23.48 2.93
CA SER A 76 -10.53 24.45 1.94
C SER A 76 -9.42 25.44 1.57
N PRO A 77 -9.42 26.03 0.36
CA PRO A 77 -8.39 26.98 -0.06
C PRO A 77 -8.25 28.22 0.83
N ASP A 78 -9.31 28.60 1.54
CA ASP A 78 -9.31 29.70 2.49
C ASP A 78 -8.93 29.28 3.93
N GLY A 79 -8.66 28.00 4.16
CA GLY A 79 -8.26 27.43 5.44
C GLY A 79 -9.36 27.38 6.51
N ARG A 80 -10.62 27.81 6.20
CA ARG A 80 -11.70 27.86 7.19
C ARG A 80 -12.36 26.52 7.47
N TRP A 81 -12.32 25.61 6.49
CA TRP A 81 -13.00 24.33 6.56
C TRP A 81 -12.01 23.18 6.37
N LEU A 82 -12.21 22.14 7.13
CA LEU A 82 -11.62 20.83 6.89
C LEU A 82 -12.72 19.91 6.37
N ALA A 83 -12.58 19.45 5.13
CA ALA A 83 -13.40 18.38 4.58
C ALA A 83 -12.75 17.03 4.86
N PHE A 84 -13.55 16.00 5.04
CA PHE A 84 -13.05 14.64 5.27
C PHE A 84 -14.10 13.58 4.91
N LEU A 85 -13.65 12.37 4.63
CA LEU A 85 -14.54 11.22 4.51
C LEU A 85 -14.88 10.65 5.87
N SER A 86 -16.15 10.31 6.07
CA SER A 86 -16.62 9.63 7.27
C SER A 86 -17.57 8.49 6.92
N SER A 87 -17.29 7.30 7.45
CA SER A 87 -18.17 6.13 7.37
C SER A 87 -19.03 5.96 8.62
N ARG A 88 -19.41 7.07 9.30
CA ARG A 88 -20.29 7.04 10.49
C ARG A 88 -21.71 6.60 10.16
N GLY A 89 -22.14 6.74 8.89
CA GLY A 89 -23.31 6.08 8.32
C GLY A 89 -22.97 4.71 7.72
N GLU A 90 -23.82 4.21 6.83
CA GLU A 90 -23.62 2.92 6.13
C GLU A 90 -22.52 3.00 5.06
N LYS A 91 -22.33 4.16 4.45
CA LYS A 91 -21.37 4.40 3.36
C LYS A 91 -20.55 5.66 3.63
N PRO A 92 -19.29 5.72 3.17
CA PRO A 92 -18.46 6.90 3.29
C PRO A 92 -19.11 8.11 2.61
N GLN A 93 -19.09 9.27 3.28
CA GLN A 93 -19.59 10.54 2.73
C GLN A 93 -18.60 11.66 3.07
N VAL A 94 -18.68 12.76 2.32
CA VAL A 94 -17.91 13.97 2.62
C VAL A 94 -18.60 14.73 3.74
N PHE A 95 -17.84 15.06 4.77
CA PHE A 95 -18.24 15.94 5.88
C PHE A 95 -17.37 17.18 5.90
N LEU A 96 -17.93 18.29 6.36
CA LEU A 96 -17.25 19.56 6.56
C LEU A 96 -17.26 19.93 8.05
N MET A 97 -16.12 20.40 8.55
CA MET A 97 -15.99 20.90 9.92
C MET A 97 -15.19 22.20 9.93
N SER A 98 -15.67 23.22 10.62
CA SER A 98 -15.00 24.52 10.73
C SER A 98 -13.97 24.51 11.85
N LEU A 99 -12.81 25.09 11.60
CA LEU A 99 -11.78 25.29 12.63
C LEU A 99 -12.03 26.57 13.45
N SER A 100 -12.66 27.58 12.86
CA SER A 100 -12.83 28.91 13.45
C SER A 100 -13.79 28.96 14.63
N MET A 101 -14.58 27.92 14.86
CA MET A 101 -15.55 27.84 15.95
C MET A 101 -15.11 27.01 17.17
N GLY A 102 -13.82 26.76 17.32
CA GLY A 102 -13.31 25.95 18.45
C GLY A 102 -13.71 24.47 18.37
N GLY A 103 -14.06 23.96 17.17
CA GLY A 103 -14.62 22.66 16.93
C GLY A 103 -16.14 22.67 17.12
N GLY A 104 -16.89 22.62 16.05
CA GLY A 104 -18.37 22.50 16.04
C GLY A 104 -18.78 21.09 15.62
N GLU A 105 -20.07 20.88 15.45
CA GLU A 105 -20.57 19.66 14.82
C GLU A 105 -20.20 19.65 13.34
N SER A 106 -19.76 18.47 12.85
CA SER A 106 -19.48 18.29 11.43
C SER A 106 -20.77 18.22 10.62
N ARG A 107 -20.81 18.93 9.50
CA ARG A 107 -21.95 18.92 8.57
C ARG A 107 -21.68 17.90 7.45
N GLN A 108 -22.62 17.00 7.24
CA GLN A 108 -22.57 16.09 6.08
C GLN A 108 -22.88 16.88 4.80
N LEU A 109 -21.99 16.82 3.81
CA LEU A 109 -22.18 17.49 2.53
C LEU A 109 -22.81 16.55 1.48
N THR A 110 -22.32 15.32 1.37
CA THR A 110 -22.81 14.37 0.37
C THR A 110 -23.72 13.31 1.00
N GLN A 111 -24.70 12.82 0.22
CA GLN A 111 -25.60 11.73 0.58
C GLN A 111 -25.74 10.74 -0.57
N HIS A 112 -24.60 10.40 -1.21
CA HIS A 112 -24.62 9.48 -2.34
C HIS A 112 -24.93 8.05 -1.88
N PRO A 113 -25.88 7.34 -2.53
CA PRO A 113 -26.35 6.02 -2.07
C PRO A 113 -25.28 4.93 -2.07
N ASN A 114 -24.26 5.07 -2.93
CA ASN A 114 -23.16 4.11 -3.02
C ASN A 114 -21.89 4.59 -2.28
N GLY A 115 -21.96 5.77 -1.62
CA GLY A 115 -20.83 6.39 -0.93
C GLY A 115 -19.90 7.16 -1.86
N VAL A 116 -18.90 7.78 -1.25
CA VAL A 116 -17.84 8.58 -1.90
C VAL A 116 -16.50 7.90 -1.63
N SER A 117 -15.68 7.75 -2.66
CA SER A 117 -14.35 7.10 -2.55
C SER A 117 -13.19 8.09 -2.48
N SER A 118 -13.29 9.25 -3.12
CA SER A 118 -12.30 10.34 -3.03
C SER A 118 -12.95 11.68 -3.35
N PHE A 119 -12.29 12.78 -2.96
CA PHE A 119 -12.78 14.14 -3.23
C PHE A 119 -11.67 15.17 -3.17
N ASN A 120 -11.88 16.33 -3.83
CA ASN A 120 -11.01 17.50 -3.75
C ASN A 120 -11.80 18.81 -3.81
N TRP A 121 -11.29 19.86 -3.16
CA TRP A 121 -11.86 21.22 -3.19
C TRP A 121 -11.60 21.91 -4.53
N SER A 122 -12.59 22.70 -5.00
CA SER A 122 -12.35 23.68 -6.07
C SER A 122 -11.45 24.82 -5.58
N PRO A 123 -10.70 25.47 -6.47
CA PRO A 123 -9.77 26.55 -6.11
C PRO A 123 -10.45 27.73 -5.42
N ASP A 124 -11.71 28.00 -5.71
CA ASP A 124 -12.54 29.05 -5.09
C ASP A 124 -13.18 28.63 -3.75
N GLY A 125 -13.03 27.37 -3.34
CA GLY A 125 -13.62 26.82 -2.13
C GLY A 125 -15.15 26.70 -2.14
N GLN A 126 -15.81 26.94 -3.28
CA GLN A 126 -17.26 26.92 -3.39
C GLN A 126 -17.83 25.55 -3.75
N ARG A 127 -16.99 24.66 -4.27
CA ARG A 127 -17.40 23.33 -4.77
C ARG A 127 -16.43 22.25 -4.34
N ILE A 128 -16.96 21.02 -4.35
CA ILE A 128 -16.17 19.80 -4.19
C ILE A 128 -16.41 18.92 -5.40
N VAL A 129 -15.32 18.40 -6.00
CA VAL A 129 -15.35 17.28 -6.94
C VAL A 129 -15.19 16.00 -6.15
N PHE A 130 -15.92 14.93 -6.50
CA PHE A 130 -15.80 13.65 -5.82
C PHE A 130 -16.09 12.47 -6.77
N LEU A 131 -15.64 11.28 -6.35
CA LEU A 131 -15.93 10.02 -7.03
C LEU A 131 -16.99 9.23 -6.26
N ALA A 132 -17.97 8.73 -7.01
CA ALA A 132 -18.92 7.74 -6.51
C ALA A 132 -19.19 6.69 -7.59
N SER A 133 -19.37 5.43 -7.17
CA SER A 133 -19.54 4.32 -8.12
C SER A 133 -21.02 4.09 -8.43
N VAL A 134 -21.36 4.11 -9.73
CA VAL A 134 -22.71 3.89 -10.24
C VAL A 134 -22.68 2.96 -11.45
N ASN A 135 -23.75 2.21 -11.65
CA ASN A 135 -23.97 1.42 -12.86
C ASN A 135 -24.85 2.18 -13.88
N ARG A 136 -24.96 1.63 -15.07
CA ARG A 136 -25.70 2.24 -16.16
C ARG A 136 -27.15 2.57 -15.78
N GLY A 137 -27.86 1.66 -15.14
CA GLY A 137 -29.26 1.90 -14.75
C GLY A 137 -29.39 2.97 -13.66
N GLU A 138 -28.39 3.14 -12.78
CA GLU A 138 -28.33 4.23 -11.81
C GLU A 138 -28.04 5.56 -12.52
N MET A 139 -27.13 5.59 -13.51
CA MET A 139 -26.86 6.77 -14.35
C MET A 139 -28.09 7.23 -15.12
N GLU A 140 -28.81 6.30 -15.77
CA GLU A 140 -30.03 6.59 -16.51
C GLU A 140 -31.13 7.19 -15.61
N ARG A 141 -31.24 6.73 -14.36
CA ARG A 141 -32.18 7.31 -13.38
C ARG A 141 -31.77 8.72 -12.92
N GLU A 142 -30.47 8.98 -12.76
CA GLU A 142 -29.97 10.32 -12.43
C GLU A 142 -30.22 11.32 -13.56
N ASP A 143 -30.13 10.87 -14.82
CA ASP A 143 -30.32 11.69 -16.02
C ASP A 143 -31.81 11.88 -16.38
N ALA A 144 -32.73 11.10 -15.76
CA ALA A 144 -34.15 11.21 -16.01
C ALA A 144 -34.73 12.59 -15.57
N PRO A 145 -35.75 13.14 -16.26
CA PRO A 145 -36.40 14.38 -15.87
C PRO A 145 -36.91 14.34 -14.42
N SER A 146 -36.86 15.49 -13.74
CA SER A 146 -37.14 15.62 -12.30
C SER A 146 -38.56 15.17 -11.86
N GLU A 147 -39.50 15.03 -12.79
CA GLU A 147 -40.84 14.50 -12.51
C GLU A 147 -40.81 12.98 -12.26
N ASP A 148 -39.88 12.26 -12.87
CA ASP A 148 -39.67 10.82 -12.66
C ASP A 148 -38.70 10.53 -11.46
N GLN A 149 -38.02 11.56 -10.96
CA GLN A 149 -37.11 11.46 -9.80
C GLN A 149 -37.82 11.55 -8.45
N LYS A 150 -39.12 11.80 -8.40
CA LYS A 150 -39.93 11.88 -7.15
C LYS A 150 -40.15 10.50 -6.53
N LEU A 151 -39.10 9.76 -6.27
CA LEU A 151 -39.12 8.74 -5.24
C LEU A 151 -38.96 9.44 -3.90
N ASP A 152 -40.09 9.75 -3.29
CA ASP A 152 -40.15 10.28 -1.95
C ASP A 152 -39.36 9.35 -1.01
N LYS A 153 -38.54 9.93 -0.10
CA LYS A 153 -37.83 9.18 0.96
C LYS A 153 -38.79 8.30 1.80
N PHE A 154 -40.08 8.53 1.69
CA PHE A 154 -41.16 7.83 2.37
C PHE A 154 -41.93 6.83 1.48
N ASP A 155 -41.54 6.65 0.21
CA ASP A 155 -42.18 5.63 -0.62
C ASP A 155 -41.65 4.25 -0.20
N ARG A 156 -42.36 3.65 0.74
CA ARG A 156 -42.09 2.30 1.26
C ARG A 156 -42.07 1.24 0.15
N LYS A 157 -42.85 1.43 -0.91
CA LYS A 157 -42.89 0.49 -2.02
C LYS A 157 -41.61 0.51 -2.82
N ALA A 158 -41.12 1.69 -3.21
CA ALA A 158 -39.85 1.83 -3.91
C ALA A 158 -38.66 1.35 -3.07
N GLN A 159 -38.70 1.58 -1.73
CA GLN A 159 -37.69 1.07 -0.83
C GLN A 159 -37.73 -0.45 -0.66
N THR A 160 -38.94 -1.04 -0.67
CA THR A 160 -39.12 -2.47 -0.64
C THR A 160 -38.64 -3.11 -1.95
N GLU A 161 -39.03 -2.57 -3.10
CA GLU A 161 -38.58 -3.04 -4.42
C GLU A 161 -37.03 -2.94 -4.56
N ARG A 162 -36.44 -1.89 -4.03
CA ARG A 162 -34.96 -1.74 -4.00
C ARG A 162 -34.29 -2.79 -3.10
N ASN A 163 -34.86 -3.05 -1.94
CA ASN A 163 -34.34 -4.08 -1.02
C ASN A 163 -34.51 -5.48 -1.61
N GLU A 164 -35.62 -5.76 -2.24
CA GLU A 164 -35.87 -7.01 -2.96
C GLU A 164 -34.89 -7.19 -4.14
N ASP A 165 -34.62 -6.15 -4.91
CA ASP A 165 -33.61 -6.16 -5.99
C ASP A 165 -32.19 -6.41 -5.43
N VAL A 166 -31.85 -5.80 -4.30
CA VAL A 166 -30.57 -6.04 -3.63
C VAL A 166 -30.47 -7.49 -3.13
N GLU A 167 -31.50 -8.01 -2.49
CA GLU A 167 -31.52 -9.40 -2.02
C GLU A 167 -31.48 -10.40 -3.19
N LYS A 168 -32.26 -10.14 -4.23
CA LYS A 168 -32.25 -10.95 -5.46
C LYS A 168 -30.87 -10.99 -6.09
N ARG A 169 -30.17 -9.85 -6.17
CA ARG A 169 -28.78 -9.79 -6.71
C ARG A 169 -27.77 -10.59 -5.89
N LYS A 170 -28.02 -10.84 -4.60
CA LYS A 170 -27.16 -11.71 -3.78
C LYS A 170 -27.28 -13.18 -4.20
N THR A 171 -28.43 -13.59 -4.72
CA THR A 171 -28.74 -14.97 -5.12
C THR A 171 -28.62 -15.21 -6.62
N ASP A 172 -28.65 -14.15 -7.45
CA ASP A 172 -28.54 -14.27 -8.90
C ASP A 172 -27.11 -14.72 -9.31
N PRO A 173 -27.01 -15.55 -10.37
CA PRO A 173 -25.71 -15.95 -10.89
C PRO A 173 -24.95 -14.73 -11.46
N ARG A 174 -23.66 -14.64 -11.15
CA ARG A 174 -22.79 -13.60 -11.71
C ARG A 174 -22.36 -13.98 -13.11
N VAL A 175 -22.67 -13.15 -14.09
CA VAL A 175 -22.24 -13.34 -15.48
C VAL A 175 -20.94 -12.54 -15.70
N ILE A 176 -19.83 -13.26 -15.79
CA ILE A 176 -18.51 -12.70 -15.97
C ILE A 176 -18.19 -12.60 -17.47
N ARG A 177 -17.73 -11.43 -17.94
CA ARG A 177 -17.43 -11.17 -19.35
C ARG A 177 -16.03 -10.63 -19.59
N ARG A 178 -15.27 -10.31 -18.52
CA ARG A 178 -13.91 -9.75 -18.60
C ARG A 178 -13.13 -10.00 -17.33
N ILE A 179 -11.84 -9.80 -17.39
CA ILE A 179 -10.91 -9.88 -16.27
C ILE A 179 -10.35 -8.47 -15.96
N PRO A 180 -9.98 -8.19 -14.66
CA PRO A 180 -10.29 -9.01 -13.50
C PRO A 180 -11.77 -8.91 -13.11
N TYR A 181 -12.34 -10.01 -12.61
CA TYR A 181 -13.69 -10.01 -12.05
C TYR A 181 -13.69 -10.06 -10.51
N ARG A 182 -12.52 -10.09 -9.93
CA ARG A 182 -12.26 -10.02 -8.49
C ARG A 182 -11.12 -9.03 -8.27
N VAL A 183 -11.13 -8.31 -7.15
CA VAL A 183 -10.04 -7.42 -6.72
C VAL A 183 -10.00 -7.40 -5.19
N GLY A 184 -8.82 -7.61 -4.62
CA GLY A 184 -8.59 -7.64 -3.17
C GLY A 184 -9.36 -8.77 -2.49
N VAL A 185 -10.46 -8.46 -1.81
CA VAL A 185 -11.33 -9.43 -1.11
C VAL A 185 -12.76 -9.48 -1.69
N SER A 186 -13.00 -8.82 -2.81
CA SER A 186 -14.34 -8.63 -3.34
C SER A 186 -14.45 -8.98 -4.83
N TYR A 187 -15.65 -9.35 -5.25
CA TYR A 187 -15.97 -9.41 -6.67
C TYR A 187 -16.18 -8.00 -7.21
N THR A 188 -15.72 -7.75 -8.44
CA THR A 188 -16.02 -6.51 -9.15
C THR A 188 -17.53 -6.42 -9.41
N THR A 189 -18.06 -5.23 -9.28
CA THR A 189 -19.45 -4.94 -9.56
C THR A 189 -19.59 -4.34 -10.96
N ASP A 190 -20.83 -4.17 -11.40
CA ASP A 190 -21.21 -3.44 -12.61
C ASP A 190 -21.20 -1.91 -12.41
N ARG A 191 -20.63 -1.44 -11.30
CA ARG A 191 -20.51 -0.02 -10.95
C ARG A 191 -19.12 0.50 -11.26
N TYR A 192 -19.09 1.72 -11.80
CA TYR A 192 -17.87 2.42 -12.16
C TYR A 192 -17.79 3.74 -11.43
N ALA A 193 -16.62 4.07 -10.92
CA ALA A 193 -16.36 5.36 -10.27
C ALA A 193 -16.54 6.48 -11.29
N GLN A 194 -17.53 7.35 -11.06
CA GLN A 194 -17.84 8.51 -11.89
C GLN A 194 -17.50 9.81 -11.17
N VAL A 195 -17.25 10.87 -11.94
CA VAL A 195 -16.91 12.19 -11.43
C VAL A 195 -18.18 12.99 -11.19
N TYR A 196 -18.32 13.52 -9.98
CA TYR A 196 -19.42 14.38 -9.53
C TYR A 196 -18.87 15.71 -9.03
N VAL A 197 -19.69 16.76 -9.13
CA VAL A 197 -19.45 18.07 -8.51
C VAL A 197 -20.63 18.44 -7.64
N ILE A 198 -20.38 19.02 -6.47
CA ILE A 198 -21.39 19.55 -5.55
C ILE A 198 -20.96 20.92 -5.02
N ASP A 199 -21.88 21.87 -4.92
CA ASP A 199 -21.64 23.12 -4.22
C ASP A 199 -21.57 22.89 -2.71
N THR A 200 -20.76 23.67 -2.00
CA THR A 200 -20.59 23.54 -0.54
C THR A 200 -21.72 24.16 0.26
N ALA A 201 -22.63 24.90 -0.40
CA ALA A 201 -23.83 25.45 0.24
C ALA A 201 -24.74 24.34 0.78
N GLU A 202 -25.47 24.65 1.85
CA GLU A 202 -26.42 23.72 2.46
C GLU A 202 -27.58 23.39 1.50
N GLY A 203 -27.95 22.11 1.44
CA GLY A 203 -29.02 21.61 0.56
C GLY A 203 -28.63 21.45 -0.91
N SER A 204 -27.39 21.66 -1.28
CA SER A 204 -26.89 21.45 -2.64
C SER A 204 -27.02 19.99 -3.06
N LYS A 205 -27.30 19.77 -4.34
CA LYS A 205 -27.37 18.43 -4.94
C LYS A 205 -26.15 18.16 -5.81
N PRO A 206 -25.60 16.95 -5.78
CA PRO A 206 -24.50 16.59 -6.66
C PRO A 206 -24.97 16.53 -8.12
N ARG A 207 -24.06 16.90 -9.05
CA ARG A 207 -24.21 16.75 -10.47
C ARG A 207 -23.10 15.83 -11.02
N ARG A 208 -23.48 14.75 -11.68
CA ARG A 208 -22.54 13.87 -12.36
C ARG A 208 -22.02 14.55 -13.62
N LEU A 209 -20.70 14.46 -13.86
CA LEU A 209 -20.05 15.02 -15.03
C LEU A 209 -19.77 13.97 -16.11
N THR A 210 -19.68 12.70 -15.74
CA THR A 210 -19.20 11.62 -16.62
C THR A 210 -20.23 10.50 -16.76
N SER A 211 -20.17 9.77 -17.87
CA SER A 211 -21.12 8.70 -18.18
C SER A 211 -20.49 7.46 -18.85
N VAL A 212 -19.18 7.46 -19.04
CA VAL A 212 -18.46 6.31 -19.60
C VAL A 212 -18.37 5.20 -18.55
N GLU A 213 -18.68 3.98 -18.93
CA GLU A 213 -18.59 2.79 -18.07
C GLU A 213 -17.12 2.42 -17.79
N ALA A 214 -16.39 3.33 -17.18
CA ALA A 214 -15.01 3.20 -16.76
C ALA A 214 -14.80 3.75 -15.35
N ASN A 215 -13.81 3.24 -14.63
CA ASN A 215 -13.40 3.82 -13.36
C ASN A 215 -12.52 5.03 -13.60
N TYR A 216 -12.99 6.19 -13.16
CA TYR A 216 -12.18 7.40 -13.08
C TYR A 216 -11.31 7.35 -11.81
N GLN A 217 -10.08 7.88 -11.94
CA GLN A 217 -9.13 8.02 -10.83
C GLN A 217 -9.37 9.34 -10.09
N GLU A 218 -8.66 9.55 -8.98
CA GLU A 218 -8.76 10.76 -8.16
C GLU A 218 -8.78 12.04 -9.01
N PRO A 219 -9.86 12.85 -8.91
CA PRO A 219 -10.03 14.02 -9.77
C PRO A 219 -9.38 15.25 -9.15
N TYR A 220 -8.69 16.06 -9.97
CA TYR A 220 -8.09 17.34 -9.59
C TYR A 220 -8.67 18.49 -10.39
N TRP A 221 -8.99 19.58 -9.72
CA TRP A 221 -9.42 20.80 -10.39
C TRP A 221 -8.28 21.46 -11.15
N SER A 222 -8.59 22.03 -12.32
CA SER A 222 -7.73 23.06 -12.90
C SER A 222 -7.75 24.31 -12.02
N PRO A 223 -6.65 25.09 -11.93
CA PRO A 223 -6.60 26.27 -11.07
C PRO A 223 -7.62 27.37 -11.41
N ASP A 224 -8.13 27.42 -12.63
CA ASP A 224 -9.19 28.32 -13.07
C ASP A 224 -10.61 27.84 -12.65
N GLY A 225 -10.73 26.64 -12.08
CA GLY A 225 -11.99 26.04 -11.64
C GLY A 225 -12.96 25.65 -12.76
N ARG A 226 -12.49 25.60 -14.03
CA ARG A 226 -13.33 25.30 -15.19
C ARG A 226 -13.27 23.86 -15.66
N SER A 227 -12.22 23.15 -15.28
CA SER A 227 -12.00 21.77 -15.71
C SER A 227 -11.56 20.88 -14.54
N ILE A 228 -11.75 19.58 -14.76
CA ILE A 228 -11.26 18.52 -13.87
C ILE A 228 -10.25 17.68 -14.65
N TRP A 229 -9.11 17.42 -14.05
CA TRP A 229 -8.11 16.47 -14.52
C TRP A 229 -8.31 15.12 -13.83
N THR A 230 -8.33 14.05 -14.59
CA THR A 230 -8.45 12.69 -14.10
C THR A 230 -7.84 11.69 -15.08
N ALA A 231 -7.78 10.43 -14.71
CA ALA A 231 -7.42 9.36 -15.63
C ALA A 231 -8.48 8.25 -15.60
N ARG A 232 -8.65 7.58 -16.73
CA ARG A 232 -9.46 6.37 -16.86
C ARG A 232 -8.97 5.47 -17.98
N ALA A 233 -9.47 4.26 -18.06
CA ALA A 233 -9.21 3.37 -19.18
C ALA A 233 -9.66 3.99 -20.51
N ALA A 234 -8.77 3.95 -21.51
CA ALA A 234 -9.10 4.38 -22.86
C ALA A 234 -10.10 3.42 -23.54
N ARG A 235 -9.95 2.13 -23.26
CA ARG A 235 -10.84 1.04 -23.72
C ARG A 235 -11.45 0.31 -22.51
N PRO A 236 -12.56 0.83 -21.96
CA PRO A 236 -13.17 0.26 -20.74
C PRO A 236 -13.68 -1.18 -20.92
N GLU A 237 -14.00 -1.57 -22.16
CA GLU A 237 -14.47 -2.90 -22.54
C GLU A 237 -13.36 -3.96 -22.60
N ALA A 238 -12.10 -3.53 -22.65
CA ALA A 238 -10.97 -4.45 -22.71
C ALA A 238 -10.77 -5.22 -21.41
N ASP A 239 -10.12 -6.37 -21.51
CA ASP A 239 -9.58 -7.04 -20.34
C ASP A 239 -8.46 -6.18 -19.70
N GLU A 240 -8.39 -6.19 -18.37
CA GLU A 240 -7.43 -5.39 -17.59
C GLU A 240 -7.39 -3.90 -18.00
N PRO A 241 -8.55 -3.20 -17.99
CA PRO A 241 -8.66 -1.84 -18.54
C PRO A 241 -7.74 -0.83 -17.86
N TYR A 242 -7.33 -1.07 -16.61
CA TYR A 242 -6.40 -0.21 -15.86
C TYR A 242 -5.01 -0.11 -16.52
N ARG A 243 -4.61 -1.11 -17.32
CA ARG A 243 -3.34 -1.09 -18.06
C ARG A 243 -3.36 -0.21 -19.32
N GLN A 244 -4.50 0.43 -19.60
CA GLN A 244 -4.69 1.33 -20.73
C GLN A 244 -5.23 2.68 -20.24
N SER A 245 -4.82 3.10 -19.06
CA SER A 245 -5.24 4.37 -18.49
C SER A 245 -4.69 5.54 -19.29
N ARG A 246 -5.52 6.56 -19.50
CA ARG A 246 -5.19 7.81 -20.20
C ARG A 246 -5.67 8.99 -19.38
N LEU A 247 -5.01 10.13 -19.59
CA LEU A 247 -5.40 11.39 -18.95
C LEU A 247 -6.56 12.03 -19.70
N TYR A 248 -7.48 12.60 -18.95
CA TYR A 248 -8.64 13.31 -19.48
C TYR A 248 -8.82 14.65 -18.77
N ARG A 249 -9.23 15.64 -19.56
CA ARG A 249 -9.72 16.92 -19.08
C ARG A 249 -11.24 16.96 -19.26
N ILE A 250 -11.97 17.19 -18.16
CA ILE A 250 -13.44 17.22 -18.14
C ILE A 250 -13.88 18.66 -17.91
N SER A 251 -14.72 19.21 -18.80
CA SER A 251 -15.35 20.50 -18.61
C SER A 251 -16.36 20.45 -17.47
N VAL A 252 -16.24 21.38 -16.53
CA VAL A 252 -17.19 21.47 -15.40
C VAL A 252 -18.54 22.02 -15.85
N GLU A 253 -18.61 22.79 -16.91
CA GLU A 253 -19.83 23.38 -17.43
C GLU A 253 -20.78 22.33 -17.99
N ASP A 254 -20.31 21.50 -18.91
CA ASP A 254 -21.13 20.58 -19.69
C ASP A 254 -20.72 19.09 -19.59
N GLY A 255 -19.65 18.77 -18.86
CA GLY A 255 -19.16 17.39 -18.74
C GLY A 255 -18.39 16.86 -19.94
N THR A 256 -18.07 17.72 -20.94
CA THR A 256 -17.31 17.29 -22.12
C THR A 256 -15.95 16.75 -21.71
N GLU A 257 -15.65 15.51 -22.12
CA GLU A 257 -14.37 14.86 -21.91
C GLU A 257 -13.45 15.06 -23.11
N THR A 258 -12.24 15.52 -22.85
CA THR A 258 -11.20 15.65 -23.86
C THR A 258 -10.01 14.77 -23.44
N PRO A 259 -9.61 13.76 -24.24
CA PRO A 259 -8.38 13.03 -23.99
C PRO A 259 -7.20 14.01 -24.14
N PHE A 260 -6.23 13.92 -23.22
CA PHE A 260 -5.19 14.92 -23.13
C PHE A 260 -3.84 14.46 -23.67
N ASN A 261 -3.42 13.27 -23.32
CA ASN A 261 -2.14 12.73 -23.77
C ASN A 261 -2.31 11.83 -25.00
N HIS A 262 -1.26 11.77 -25.79
CA HIS A 262 -1.20 11.00 -27.03
C HIS A 262 -0.18 9.86 -26.91
N GLY A 263 -0.39 8.80 -27.66
CA GLY A 263 0.45 7.60 -27.67
C GLY A 263 -0.17 6.44 -26.89
N ASP A 264 0.54 5.33 -26.86
CA ASP A 264 0.06 4.08 -26.27
C ASP A 264 0.54 3.87 -24.81
N HIS A 265 1.01 4.92 -24.11
CA HIS A 265 1.46 4.86 -22.72
C HIS A 265 0.30 4.74 -21.73
N THR A 266 0.52 4.03 -20.64
CA THR A 266 -0.38 4.04 -19.49
C THR A 266 0.00 5.18 -18.56
N ASP A 267 -0.86 6.20 -18.46
CA ASP A 267 -0.65 7.38 -17.62
C ASP A 267 -1.72 7.46 -16.54
N ALA A 268 -1.34 7.88 -15.32
CA ALA A 268 -2.21 7.92 -14.15
C ALA A 268 -1.87 9.08 -13.20
N GLN A 269 -2.75 9.35 -12.25
CA GLN A 269 -2.57 10.31 -11.16
C GLN A 269 -2.22 11.74 -11.63
N PRO A 270 -2.99 12.34 -12.56
CA PRO A 270 -2.69 13.69 -13.04
C PRO A 270 -2.84 14.73 -11.93
N GLN A 271 -1.84 15.59 -11.74
CA GLN A 271 -1.87 16.70 -10.80
C GLN A 271 -1.46 18.01 -11.52
N PRO A 272 -2.36 19.00 -11.66
CA PRO A 272 -1.99 20.28 -12.23
C PRO A 272 -1.15 21.10 -11.25
N SER A 273 -0.21 21.89 -11.78
CA SER A 273 0.51 22.91 -11.01
C SER A 273 -0.43 24.02 -10.56
N SER A 274 -0.09 24.71 -9.46
CA SER A 274 -0.92 25.81 -8.92
C SER A 274 -1.10 26.99 -9.89
N ASP A 275 -0.13 27.23 -10.77
CA ASP A 275 -0.21 28.26 -11.81
C ASP A 275 -0.94 27.80 -13.09
N GLY A 276 -1.33 26.53 -13.16
CA GLY A 276 -2.07 25.95 -14.27
C GLY A 276 -1.26 25.69 -15.54
N ARG A 277 0.06 25.92 -15.54
CA ARG A 277 0.89 25.75 -16.74
C ARG A 277 1.31 24.31 -16.99
N TRP A 278 1.40 23.50 -15.93
CA TRP A 278 1.94 22.15 -15.99
C TRP A 278 0.96 21.11 -15.44
N LEU A 279 1.00 19.93 -16.04
CA LEU A 279 0.35 18.73 -15.54
C LEU A 279 1.42 17.69 -15.25
N ALA A 280 1.57 17.29 -13.98
CA ALA A 280 2.41 16.17 -13.57
C ALA A 280 1.57 14.88 -13.51
N PHE A 281 2.19 13.75 -13.78
CA PHE A 281 1.52 12.43 -13.74
C PHE A 281 2.55 11.30 -13.64
N ILE A 282 2.07 10.12 -13.32
CA ILE A 282 2.87 8.88 -13.34
C ILE A 282 2.66 8.19 -14.67
N ARG A 283 3.75 7.93 -15.39
CA ARG A 283 3.79 7.17 -16.63
C ARG A 283 4.36 5.78 -16.40
N PHE A 284 3.63 4.78 -16.85
CA PHE A 284 4.06 3.39 -16.81
C PHE A 284 4.68 2.98 -18.15
N PRO A 285 5.87 2.37 -18.17
CA PRO A 285 6.48 1.91 -19.41
C PRO A 285 5.62 0.87 -20.13
N GLU A 286 5.68 0.86 -21.47
CA GLU A 286 4.81 0.03 -22.33
C GLU A 286 5.38 -1.33 -22.70
N ASP A 287 6.68 -1.51 -22.55
CA ASP A 287 7.30 -2.76 -22.96
C ASP A 287 6.82 -3.96 -22.14
N LYS A 288 6.95 -5.14 -22.70
CA LYS A 288 6.50 -6.40 -22.10
C LYS A 288 7.07 -6.64 -20.69
N ALA A 289 8.17 -6.01 -20.37
CA ALA A 289 8.77 -5.98 -19.05
C ALA A 289 8.13 -4.85 -18.21
N SER A 290 6.87 -4.96 -17.87
CA SER A 290 6.12 -3.93 -17.12
C SER A 290 6.60 -3.73 -15.67
N MET A 291 7.73 -4.29 -15.29
CA MET A 291 8.39 -4.14 -14.00
C MET A 291 9.48 -3.06 -14.01
N ARG A 292 9.59 -2.29 -15.09
CA ARG A 292 10.41 -1.10 -15.11
C ARG A 292 9.87 -0.03 -14.16
N PHE A 293 10.74 0.88 -13.77
CA PHE A 293 10.35 2.01 -12.93
C PHE A 293 9.32 2.89 -13.61
N ASN A 294 8.30 3.25 -12.84
CA ASN A 294 7.38 4.30 -13.23
C ASN A 294 8.14 5.60 -13.43
N ARG A 295 7.68 6.42 -14.39
CA ARG A 295 8.26 7.72 -14.68
C ARG A 295 7.41 8.82 -14.04
N LEU A 296 8.09 9.74 -13.37
CA LEU A 296 7.51 11.01 -12.98
C LEU A 296 7.55 11.93 -14.18
N SER A 297 6.40 12.17 -14.80
CA SER A 297 6.31 12.89 -16.06
C SER A 297 5.58 14.20 -15.93
N VAL A 298 5.91 15.15 -16.78
CA VAL A 298 5.27 16.46 -16.84
C VAL A 298 5.01 16.87 -18.29
N VAL A 299 3.92 17.62 -18.49
CA VAL A 299 3.58 18.21 -19.79
C VAL A 299 2.91 19.57 -19.58
N SER A 300 3.00 20.48 -20.55
CA SER A 300 2.22 21.73 -20.52
C SER A 300 0.72 21.41 -20.57
N THR A 301 -0.10 22.14 -19.82
CA THR A 301 -1.57 22.00 -19.86
C THR A 301 -2.18 22.42 -21.21
N ASP A 302 -1.43 23.15 -22.03
CA ASP A 302 -1.77 23.46 -23.43
C ASP A 302 -1.40 22.32 -24.40
N GLY A 303 -0.77 21.25 -23.90
CA GLY A 303 -0.25 20.14 -24.69
C GLY A 303 1.21 20.31 -25.05
N GLY A 304 1.75 19.37 -25.85
CA GLY A 304 3.13 19.38 -26.29
C GLY A 304 3.91 18.13 -25.90
N GLU A 305 5.23 18.27 -25.83
CA GLU A 305 6.13 17.16 -25.50
C GLU A 305 6.08 16.80 -24.02
N VAL A 306 5.93 15.50 -23.73
CA VAL A 306 6.02 14.95 -22.37
C VAL A 306 7.49 14.82 -21.99
N ARG A 307 7.81 15.23 -20.77
CA ARG A 307 9.15 15.16 -20.20
C ARG A 307 9.14 14.28 -18.96
N ASP A 308 10.00 13.27 -18.93
CA ASP A 308 10.24 12.43 -17.77
C ASP A 308 11.31 13.10 -16.88
N LEU A 309 11.01 13.23 -15.59
CA LEU A 309 11.79 14.05 -14.65
C LEU A 309 12.75 13.23 -13.77
N ASN A 310 12.56 11.92 -13.66
CA ASN A 310 13.31 11.05 -12.73
C ASN A 310 14.29 10.09 -13.42
N LEU A 311 14.59 10.27 -14.72
CA LEU A 311 15.42 9.32 -15.48
C LEU A 311 16.84 9.21 -14.93
N GLU A 312 17.46 10.33 -14.53
CA GLU A 312 18.82 10.37 -14.01
C GLU A 312 18.94 9.83 -12.56
N LEU A 313 17.81 9.80 -11.82
CA LEU A 313 17.81 9.37 -10.44
C LEU A 313 17.83 7.85 -10.29
N ASP A 314 17.38 7.11 -11.31
CA ASP A 314 17.23 5.64 -11.31
C ASP A 314 16.45 5.11 -10.08
N MET A 315 15.38 5.80 -9.70
CA MET A 315 14.51 5.49 -8.57
C MET A 315 13.03 5.55 -8.98
N ALA A 316 12.21 4.66 -8.41
CA ALA A 316 10.78 4.67 -8.62
C ALA A 316 10.09 5.74 -7.74
N PRO A 317 9.28 6.66 -8.32
CA PRO A 317 8.49 7.60 -7.53
C PRO A 317 7.33 6.87 -6.82
N VAL A 318 7.10 7.21 -5.55
CA VAL A 318 6.02 6.64 -4.72
C VAL A 318 4.83 7.59 -4.62
N ALA A 319 5.08 8.86 -4.30
CA ALA A 319 4.05 9.91 -4.21
C ALA A 319 4.60 11.23 -4.73
N MET A 320 3.71 12.12 -5.19
CA MET A 320 4.11 13.43 -5.69
C MET A 320 3.18 14.54 -5.18
N ARG A 321 3.71 15.76 -5.07
CA ARG A 321 2.98 17.00 -4.72
C ARG A 321 3.60 18.21 -5.39
N TRP A 322 2.76 19.06 -5.98
CA TRP A 322 3.18 20.39 -6.38
C TRP A 322 3.33 21.31 -5.17
N HIS A 323 4.44 22.06 -5.17
CA HIS A 323 4.60 23.16 -4.24
C HIS A 323 5.46 24.27 -4.83
N GLY A 324 4.91 25.48 -4.92
CA GLY A 324 5.56 26.60 -5.61
C GLY A 324 5.87 26.23 -7.06
N GLU A 325 7.13 26.42 -7.46
CA GLU A 325 7.63 26.10 -8.81
C GLU A 325 8.22 24.69 -8.92
N TYR A 326 8.17 23.88 -7.86
CA TYR A 326 8.76 22.55 -7.82
C TYR A 326 7.71 21.45 -7.68
N LEU A 327 8.01 20.32 -8.29
CA LEU A 327 7.34 19.06 -8.04
C LEU A 327 8.15 18.28 -7.01
N TYR A 328 7.57 18.09 -5.81
CA TYR A 328 8.13 17.24 -4.76
C TYR A 328 7.64 15.82 -4.94
N PHE A 329 8.49 14.85 -4.65
CA PHE A 329 8.12 13.44 -4.69
C PHE A 329 8.92 12.62 -3.68
N SER A 330 8.35 11.50 -3.24
CA SER A 330 9.08 10.49 -2.51
C SER A 330 9.54 9.38 -3.44
N ALA A 331 10.69 8.76 -3.14
CA ALA A 331 11.21 7.65 -3.91
C ALA A 331 11.96 6.64 -3.03
N GLU A 332 11.96 5.38 -3.47
CA GLU A 332 12.66 4.28 -2.80
C GLU A 332 14.15 4.30 -3.12
N HIS A 333 15.00 4.18 -2.07
CA HIS A 333 16.45 4.06 -2.20
C HIS A 333 17.07 3.31 -1.02
N ALA A 334 17.77 2.21 -1.30
CA ALA A 334 18.60 1.48 -0.34
C ALA A 334 17.91 1.26 1.04
N GLY A 335 16.75 0.61 1.02
CA GLY A 335 15.97 0.32 2.24
C GLY A 335 15.22 1.51 2.83
N ALA A 336 15.28 2.69 2.23
CA ALA A 336 14.64 3.92 2.71
C ALA A 336 13.66 4.50 1.67
N ILE A 337 12.81 5.43 2.10
CA ILE A 337 11.97 6.26 1.23
C ILE A 337 12.25 7.71 1.57
N GLY A 338 13.01 8.38 0.70
CA GLY A 338 13.41 9.77 0.84
C GLY A 338 12.45 10.75 0.18
N LEU A 339 12.74 12.05 0.32
CA LEU A 339 12.05 13.15 -0.35
C LEU A 339 12.97 13.88 -1.31
N TYR A 340 12.46 14.17 -2.48
CA TYR A 340 13.16 14.82 -3.58
C TYR A 340 12.30 15.92 -4.18
N ARG A 341 12.90 16.85 -4.91
CA ARG A 341 12.19 17.83 -5.72
C ARG A 341 12.86 18.04 -7.06
N VAL A 342 12.08 18.46 -8.04
CA VAL A 342 12.55 18.76 -9.38
C VAL A 342 11.73 19.87 -10.02
N SER A 343 12.39 20.68 -10.87
CA SER A 343 11.71 21.69 -11.69
C SER A 343 10.91 21.01 -12.82
N PRO A 344 9.71 21.52 -13.20
CA PRO A 344 8.99 21.03 -14.37
C PRO A 344 9.73 21.27 -15.68
N HIS A 345 10.70 22.18 -15.69
CA HIS A 345 11.58 22.41 -16.83
C HIS A 345 12.65 21.32 -17.00
N GLY A 346 12.72 20.36 -16.09
CA GLY A 346 13.80 19.37 -15.98
C GLY A 346 15.01 19.94 -15.26
N GLY A 347 16.15 19.27 -15.41
CA GLY A 347 17.39 19.58 -14.70
C GLY A 347 17.66 18.57 -13.57
N GLN A 348 18.60 18.91 -12.72
CA GLN A 348 19.02 18.04 -11.62
C GLN A 348 17.89 17.85 -10.60
N VAL A 349 17.64 16.60 -10.19
CA VAL A 349 16.79 16.27 -9.05
C VAL A 349 17.54 16.64 -7.77
N GLU A 350 16.89 17.42 -6.91
CA GLU A 350 17.47 17.85 -5.64
C GLU A 350 16.99 16.93 -4.51
N THR A 351 17.92 16.44 -3.71
CA THR A 351 17.61 15.68 -2.51
C THR A 351 17.17 16.62 -1.38
N VAL A 352 15.96 16.40 -0.87
CA VAL A 352 15.40 17.17 0.24
C VAL A 352 15.59 16.45 1.57
N LEU A 353 15.33 15.15 1.61
CA LEU A 353 15.48 14.30 2.78
C LEU A 353 15.98 12.92 2.36
N GLU A 354 17.12 12.50 2.90
CA GLU A 354 17.70 11.17 2.67
C GLU A 354 18.22 10.56 3.97
N GLY A 355 18.60 9.29 3.93
CA GLY A 355 19.08 8.52 5.08
C GLY A 355 17.99 7.57 5.60
N ASP A 356 18.02 7.30 6.90
CA ASP A 356 17.13 6.31 7.54
C ASP A 356 15.68 6.81 7.70
N TRP A 357 15.04 7.18 6.61
CA TRP A 357 13.65 7.61 6.59
C TRP A 357 12.79 6.68 5.72
N ARG A 358 11.60 6.38 6.23
CA ARG A 358 10.53 5.81 5.42
C ARG A 358 9.36 6.80 5.43
N VAL A 359 9.34 7.67 4.43
CA VAL A 359 8.27 8.66 4.28
C VAL A 359 7.04 7.99 3.67
N GLU A 360 5.96 7.89 4.44
CA GLU A 360 4.68 7.30 3.99
C GLU A 360 3.82 8.31 3.24
N THR A 361 3.78 9.56 3.71
CA THR A 361 3.04 10.65 3.08
C THR A 361 3.61 11.99 3.52
N PHE A 362 3.48 13.00 2.68
CA PHE A 362 3.98 14.35 2.95
C PHE A 362 3.06 15.41 2.36
N ASP A 363 3.21 16.63 2.86
CA ASP A 363 2.65 17.85 2.29
C ASP A 363 3.61 19.02 2.51
N ALA A 364 3.43 20.11 1.75
CA ALA A 364 4.33 21.24 1.77
C ALA A 364 3.58 22.55 2.01
N VAL A 365 4.25 23.49 2.71
CA VAL A 365 3.74 24.82 3.02
C VAL A 365 4.32 25.85 2.05
N ALA A 366 3.64 26.99 1.89
CA ALA A 366 4.00 28.04 0.94
C ALA A 366 5.41 28.63 1.14
N ASP A 367 5.99 28.52 2.30
CA ASP A 367 7.35 28.96 2.61
C ASP A 367 8.45 27.89 2.37
N GLY A 368 8.08 26.69 1.88
CA GLY A 368 8.98 25.57 1.63
C GLY A 368 9.15 24.62 2.83
N THR A 369 8.45 24.86 3.92
CA THR A 369 8.34 23.89 5.04
C THR A 369 7.63 22.62 4.56
N LEU A 370 8.20 21.46 4.90
CA LEU A 370 7.59 20.14 4.64
C LEU A 370 7.10 19.54 5.95
N VAL A 371 5.91 18.93 5.89
CA VAL A 371 5.37 18.15 7.00
C VAL A 371 5.05 16.75 6.48
N PHE A 372 5.51 15.73 7.17
CA PHE A 372 5.41 14.36 6.68
C PHE A 372 5.22 13.35 7.80
N ILE A 373 4.63 12.22 7.46
CA ILE A 373 4.55 11.04 8.31
C ILE A 373 5.66 10.09 7.89
N ALA A 374 6.49 9.69 8.82
CA ALA A 374 7.58 8.77 8.56
C ALA A 374 7.90 7.86 9.75
N GLY A 375 8.57 6.75 9.46
CA GLY A 375 9.29 5.92 10.41
C GLY A 375 10.80 6.01 10.21
N THR A 376 11.54 5.64 11.24
CA THR A 376 13.01 5.43 11.23
C THR A 376 13.32 4.16 12.01
N GLN A 377 14.58 3.73 12.05
CA GLN A 377 14.99 2.60 12.92
C GLN A 377 14.65 2.81 14.40
N THR A 378 14.54 4.06 14.84
CA THR A 378 14.30 4.41 16.26
C THR A 378 12.92 4.96 16.54
N HIS A 379 12.15 5.27 15.51
CA HIS A 379 10.79 5.80 15.62
C HIS A 379 9.83 4.95 14.76
N LEU A 380 8.75 4.50 15.35
CA LEU A 380 7.57 4.11 14.58
C LEU A 380 6.96 5.36 13.93
N LEU A 381 5.87 5.20 13.18
CA LEU A 381 5.26 6.34 12.49
C LEU A 381 4.95 7.50 13.44
N GLU A 382 5.53 8.66 13.12
CA GLU A 382 5.27 9.94 13.76
C GLU A 382 5.16 11.04 12.71
N VAL A 383 4.65 12.20 13.10
CA VAL A 383 4.64 13.40 12.27
C VAL A 383 5.93 14.16 12.48
N PHE A 384 6.57 14.53 11.38
CA PHE A 384 7.80 15.33 11.36
C PHE A 384 7.61 16.60 10.54
N MET A 385 8.43 17.61 10.82
CA MET A 385 8.50 18.86 10.08
C MET A 385 9.95 19.16 9.70
N LEU A 386 10.15 19.57 8.45
CA LEU A 386 11.41 20.11 7.95
C LEU A 386 11.17 21.58 7.62
N ALA A 387 11.72 22.48 8.43
CA ALA A 387 11.44 23.92 8.38
C ALA A 387 11.95 24.61 7.10
N SER A 388 12.92 24.00 6.41
CA SER A 388 13.34 24.41 5.07
C SER A 388 14.08 23.26 4.39
N THR A 389 14.15 23.27 3.07
CA THR A 389 14.91 22.26 2.32
C THR A 389 16.42 22.34 2.55
N GLU A 390 16.90 23.43 3.15
CA GLU A 390 18.31 23.63 3.52
C GLU A 390 18.64 23.03 4.91
N SER A 391 17.65 22.93 5.81
CA SER A 391 17.86 22.53 7.22
C SER A 391 18.30 21.08 7.38
N LYS A 392 17.94 20.16 6.49
CA LYS A 392 18.21 18.71 6.51
C LYS A 392 18.00 17.97 7.85
N GLN A 393 17.47 18.64 8.87
CA GLN A 393 17.18 18.05 10.19
C GLN A 393 15.70 18.19 10.52
N PRO A 394 14.90 17.13 10.32
CA PRO A 394 13.50 17.14 10.70
C PRO A 394 13.29 17.24 12.21
N GLU A 395 12.28 18.03 12.60
CA GLU A 395 11.78 18.11 13.97
C GLU A 395 10.62 17.12 14.15
N THR A 396 10.61 16.38 15.25
CA THR A 396 9.51 15.48 15.60
C THR A 396 8.35 16.28 16.19
N LEU A 397 7.19 16.28 15.52
CA LEU A 397 6.00 16.99 16.00
C LEU A 397 5.14 16.14 16.94
N THR A 398 5.11 14.82 16.77
CA THR A 398 4.32 13.91 17.61
C THR A 398 5.18 12.81 18.23
N ARG A 399 4.69 12.21 19.31
CA ARG A 399 5.37 11.11 20.02
C ARG A 399 4.37 10.06 20.47
N PHE A 400 3.45 9.66 19.60
CA PHE A 400 2.37 8.72 19.93
C PHE A 400 2.86 7.32 20.27
N ASN A 401 3.93 6.88 19.64
CA ASN A 401 4.51 5.54 19.84
C ASN A 401 5.66 5.53 20.87
N GLN A 402 6.16 6.69 21.29
CA GLN A 402 7.24 6.77 22.27
C GLN A 402 6.91 6.07 23.61
N PRO A 403 5.66 6.14 24.16
CA PRO A 403 5.30 5.40 25.38
C PRO A 403 5.48 3.89 25.26
N LEU A 404 5.21 3.30 24.09
CA LEU A 404 5.47 1.88 23.82
C LEU A 404 6.97 1.61 23.76
N LEU A 405 7.70 2.36 22.91
CA LEU A 405 9.14 2.18 22.71
C LEU A 405 9.96 2.41 23.99
N ALA A 406 9.47 3.23 24.91
CA ALA A 406 10.11 3.45 26.21
C ALA A 406 9.98 2.24 27.17
N GLN A 407 8.95 1.41 26.99
CA GLN A 407 8.66 0.26 27.86
C GLN A 407 9.29 -1.06 27.40
N ILE A 408 9.67 -1.15 26.11
CA ILE A 408 10.14 -2.39 25.50
C ILE A 408 11.63 -2.34 25.15
N HIS A 409 12.26 -3.50 25.08
CA HIS A 409 13.56 -3.68 24.46
C HIS A 409 13.37 -3.66 22.92
N ASN A 410 13.48 -2.47 22.33
CA ASN A 410 13.52 -2.29 20.87
C ASN A 410 14.92 -2.66 20.38
N GLN A 411 15.06 -3.78 19.67
CA GLN A 411 16.35 -4.25 19.18
C GLN A 411 16.82 -3.40 18.01
N PRO A 412 18.10 -2.96 18.01
CA PRO A 412 18.66 -2.23 16.88
C PRO A 412 18.81 -3.15 15.67
N TYR A 413 18.72 -2.55 14.48
CA TYR A 413 19.04 -3.22 13.24
C TYR A 413 20.53 -3.09 12.93
N HIS A 414 21.13 -4.16 12.45
CA HIS A 414 22.51 -4.19 11.98
C HIS A 414 22.51 -4.39 10.48
N THR A 415 23.11 -3.50 9.74
CA THR A 415 23.26 -3.62 8.28
C THR A 415 24.24 -4.73 7.92
N LEU A 416 23.90 -5.48 6.89
CA LEU A 416 24.69 -6.57 6.34
C LEU A 416 24.89 -6.37 4.83
N HIS A 417 26.09 -5.95 4.44
CA HIS A 417 26.50 -5.94 3.04
C HIS A 417 27.23 -7.24 2.72
N TYR A 418 26.88 -7.89 1.64
CA TYR A 418 27.51 -9.13 1.20
C TYR A 418 27.47 -9.27 -0.32
N GLN A 419 28.28 -10.14 -0.86
CA GLN A 419 28.34 -10.38 -2.29
C GLN A 419 27.64 -11.69 -2.66
N ALA A 420 26.82 -11.65 -3.69
CA ALA A 420 26.32 -12.82 -4.38
C ALA A 420 27.46 -13.56 -5.10
N ALA A 421 27.21 -14.77 -5.58
CA ALA A 421 28.23 -15.61 -6.20
C ALA A 421 28.89 -14.98 -7.44
N ASP A 422 28.20 -14.08 -8.13
CA ASP A 422 28.69 -13.34 -9.30
C ASP A 422 29.32 -11.99 -8.96
N GLY A 423 29.45 -11.66 -7.66
CA GLY A 423 30.04 -10.41 -7.18
C GLY A 423 29.07 -9.24 -7.07
N GLN A 424 27.77 -9.43 -7.32
CA GLN A 424 26.77 -8.39 -7.05
C GLN A 424 26.68 -8.13 -5.56
N GLU A 425 26.79 -6.87 -5.15
CA GLU A 425 26.54 -6.45 -3.77
C GLU A 425 25.05 -6.50 -3.46
N ILE A 426 24.72 -7.11 -2.32
CA ILE A 426 23.35 -7.21 -1.79
C ILE A 426 23.32 -6.62 -0.40
N GLU A 427 22.24 -5.90 -0.08
CA GLU A 427 22.02 -5.30 1.21
C GLU A 427 20.94 -6.06 1.98
N GLY A 428 21.18 -6.27 3.26
CA GLY A 428 20.24 -6.86 4.20
C GLY A 428 20.46 -6.31 5.60
N TRP A 429 19.61 -6.75 6.50
CA TRP A 429 19.66 -6.35 7.92
C TRP A 429 19.39 -7.56 8.80
N TYR A 430 19.89 -7.48 10.04
CA TYR A 430 19.58 -8.47 11.06
C TYR A 430 19.37 -7.81 12.42
N LEU A 431 18.58 -8.48 13.25
CA LEU A 431 18.37 -8.14 14.66
C LEU A 431 18.96 -9.25 15.50
N LEU A 432 19.53 -8.86 16.63
CA LEU A 432 20.00 -9.77 17.66
C LEU A 432 18.94 -9.88 18.77
N PRO A 433 18.85 -11.03 19.47
CA PRO A 433 17.96 -11.14 20.62
C PRO A 433 18.38 -10.17 21.74
N PRO A 434 17.46 -9.82 22.66
CA PRO A 434 17.84 -9.19 23.92
C PRO A 434 18.94 -10.02 24.62
N ASP A 435 19.76 -9.56 25.42
CA ASP A 435 20.78 -10.33 26.17
C ASP A 435 21.72 -11.15 25.26
N PHE A 436 22.02 -10.63 24.05
CA PHE A 436 22.94 -11.27 23.13
C PHE A 436 24.37 -11.32 23.71
N GLU A 437 25.01 -12.49 23.58
CA GLU A 437 26.41 -12.73 23.99
C GLU A 437 27.19 -13.33 22.80
N ASP A 438 28.30 -12.72 22.40
CA ASP A 438 29.08 -13.08 21.21
C ASP A 438 29.53 -14.55 21.15
N GLU A 439 29.74 -15.19 22.31
CA GLU A 439 30.22 -16.56 22.40
C GLU A 439 29.12 -17.61 22.30
N LYS A 440 27.86 -17.20 22.34
CA LYS A 440 26.69 -18.10 22.26
C LYS A 440 26.22 -18.32 20.83
N LYS A 441 25.54 -19.44 20.62
CA LYS A 441 24.85 -19.75 19.37
C LYS A 441 23.36 -19.55 19.54
N TYR A 442 22.75 -18.88 18.55
CA TYR A 442 21.34 -18.51 18.58
C TYR A 442 20.56 -19.16 17.43
N PRO A 443 19.30 -19.52 17.66
CA PRO A 443 18.43 -19.92 16.57
C PRO A 443 18.25 -18.76 15.58
N PHE A 444 18.05 -19.08 14.31
CA PHE A 444 18.00 -18.11 13.22
C PHE A 444 16.64 -18.16 12.52
N LEU A 445 16.13 -16.99 12.12
CA LEU A 445 14.93 -16.87 11.32
C LEU A 445 15.15 -15.92 10.15
N LEU A 446 15.05 -16.45 8.95
CA LEU A 446 15.07 -15.68 7.70
C LEU A 446 13.68 -15.24 7.32
N TYR A 447 13.48 -13.93 7.12
CA TYR A 447 12.28 -13.34 6.53
C TYR A 447 12.52 -12.95 5.07
N ILE A 448 11.59 -13.29 4.17
CA ILE A 448 11.65 -12.94 2.75
C ILE A 448 10.44 -12.10 2.39
N HIS A 449 10.68 -10.91 1.81
CA HIS A 449 9.61 -10.01 1.39
C HIS A 449 8.81 -10.53 0.19
N GLY A 450 7.65 -9.93 -0.03
CA GLY A 450 6.80 -10.17 -1.19
C GLY A 450 7.22 -9.35 -2.42
N GLY A 451 6.39 -9.34 -3.42
CA GLY A 451 6.59 -8.59 -4.66
C GLY A 451 6.78 -9.48 -5.87
N PRO A 452 8.01 -9.63 -6.43
CA PRO A 452 9.37 -9.44 -5.87
C PRO A 452 9.88 -8.02 -5.78
N HIS A 453 9.23 -7.05 -6.39
CA HIS A 453 9.71 -5.68 -6.61
C HIS A 453 9.44 -4.69 -5.47
N ILE A 454 9.03 -5.15 -4.29
CA ILE A 454 8.99 -4.29 -3.11
C ILE A 454 10.39 -4.18 -2.49
N MET A 455 10.57 -3.17 -1.65
CA MET A 455 11.78 -2.95 -0.88
C MET A 455 11.45 -2.99 0.62
N TRP A 456 12.21 -3.76 1.39
CA TRP A 456 12.22 -3.65 2.83
C TRP A 456 13.38 -2.80 3.33
N GLY A 457 13.20 -2.22 4.51
CA GLY A 457 14.23 -1.51 5.23
C GLY A 457 13.98 -1.58 6.73
N PRO A 458 14.98 -1.21 7.55
CA PRO A 458 14.90 -1.31 9.02
C PRO A 458 13.89 -0.32 9.63
N ASN A 459 13.41 0.62 8.84
CA ASN A 459 12.44 1.65 9.20
C ASN A 459 10.98 1.28 8.85
N ASN A 460 10.72 0.03 8.47
CA ASN A 460 9.39 -0.43 8.07
C ASN A 460 8.48 -0.65 9.30
N PRO A 461 7.42 0.15 9.50
CA PRO A 461 6.61 0.11 10.72
C PRO A 461 5.67 -1.08 10.82
N ILE A 462 5.42 -1.79 9.72
CA ILE A 462 4.51 -2.93 9.68
C ILE A 462 5.25 -4.19 10.11
N GLU A 463 6.34 -4.49 9.45
CA GLU A 463 7.17 -5.67 9.71
C GLU A 463 7.98 -5.53 11.00
N TRP A 464 8.21 -4.29 11.50
CA TRP A 464 8.82 -4.03 12.81
C TRP A 464 8.19 -4.89 13.91
N TYR A 465 6.87 -4.96 13.96
CA TYR A 465 6.14 -5.72 14.96
C TYR A 465 6.49 -7.21 14.91
N GLU A 466 6.58 -7.80 13.73
CA GLU A 466 6.93 -9.21 13.55
C GLU A 466 8.40 -9.47 13.93
N TRP A 467 9.32 -8.69 13.37
CA TRP A 467 10.76 -8.89 13.58
C TRP A 467 11.17 -8.69 15.02
N GLN A 468 10.64 -7.68 15.71
CA GLN A 468 10.94 -7.43 17.12
C GLN A 468 10.39 -8.54 18.02
N ASN A 469 9.19 -9.06 17.73
CA ASN A 469 8.62 -10.20 18.48
C ASN A 469 9.47 -11.46 18.30
N MET A 470 9.99 -11.74 17.10
CA MET A 470 10.86 -12.89 16.85
C MET A 470 12.20 -12.73 17.57
N ALA A 471 12.82 -11.55 17.52
CA ALA A 471 14.05 -11.28 18.24
C ALA A 471 13.86 -11.43 19.77
N ALA A 472 12.73 -10.96 20.29
CA ALA A 472 12.36 -11.10 21.71
C ALA A 472 12.19 -12.57 22.16
N GLN A 473 11.95 -13.51 21.23
CA GLN A 473 11.91 -14.95 21.50
C GLN A 473 13.29 -15.62 21.41
N GLY A 474 14.36 -14.84 21.25
CA GLY A 474 15.73 -15.35 21.22
C GLY A 474 16.27 -15.69 19.82
N TYR A 475 15.55 -15.35 18.75
CA TYR A 475 16.03 -15.54 17.38
C TYR A 475 16.95 -14.40 16.92
N VAL A 476 17.99 -14.76 16.19
CA VAL A 476 18.59 -13.80 15.25
C VAL A 476 17.68 -13.73 14.03
N VAL A 477 17.16 -12.56 13.74
CA VAL A 477 16.22 -12.33 12.62
C VAL A 477 16.94 -11.63 11.49
N MET A 478 16.82 -12.14 10.26
CA MET A 478 17.44 -11.56 9.07
C MET A 478 16.39 -11.32 7.98
N PHE A 479 16.58 -10.23 7.24
CA PHE A 479 15.93 -9.97 5.96
C PHE A 479 16.89 -9.26 5.02
N CYS A 480 16.64 -9.34 3.71
CA CYS A 480 17.47 -8.68 2.70
C CYS A 480 16.62 -8.27 1.49
N ASN A 481 17.20 -7.45 0.63
CA ASN A 481 16.66 -7.08 -0.66
C ASN A 481 17.48 -7.77 -1.77
N PRO A 482 17.10 -8.99 -2.20
CA PRO A 482 17.78 -9.66 -3.30
C PRO A 482 17.50 -8.94 -4.63
N ARG A 483 18.24 -9.27 -5.69
CA ARG A 483 17.88 -8.82 -7.04
C ARG A 483 16.42 -9.09 -7.34
N GLY A 484 15.78 -8.15 -8.00
CA GLY A 484 14.33 -8.07 -8.15
C GLY A 484 13.67 -7.02 -7.24
N SER A 485 14.29 -6.67 -6.11
CA SER A 485 13.76 -5.66 -5.20
C SER A 485 13.82 -4.24 -5.77
N GLY A 486 12.88 -3.38 -5.37
CA GLY A 486 12.94 -1.95 -5.61
C GLY A 486 14.07 -1.25 -4.84
N GLY A 487 14.33 0.02 -5.16
CA GLY A 487 15.27 0.89 -4.42
C GLY A 487 16.76 0.74 -4.74
N TYR A 488 17.13 -0.12 -5.69
CA TYR A 488 18.53 -0.38 -6.08
C TYR A 488 18.79 -0.17 -7.58
N GLY A 489 17.96 0.61 -8.24
CA GLY A 489 18.04 0.88 -9.67
C GLY A 489 17.22 -0.09 -10.53
N GLU A 490 16.82 0.39 -11.75
CA GLU A 490 15.96 -0.38 -12.66
C GLU A 490 16.62 -1.69 -13.11
N ALA A 491 17.94 -1.69 -13.35
CA ALA A 491 18.67 -2.89 -13.74
C ALA A 491 18.65 -3.99 -12.67
N PHE A 492 18.76 -3.61 -11.40
CA PHE A 492 18.67 -4.52 -10.26
C PHE A 492 17.27 -5.11 -10.13
N GLN A 493 16.25 -4.29 -10.26
CA GLN A 493 14.86 -4.73 -10.21
C GLN A 493 14.52 -5.68 -11.37
N MET A 494 14.96 -5.35 -12.57
CA MET A 494 14.72 -6.15 -13.78
C MET A 494 15.55 -7.44 -13.88
N ALA A 495 16.55 -7.62 -13.05
CA ALA A 495 17.46 -8.77 -13.12
C ALA A 495 16.75 -10.14 -13.00
N VAL A 496 15.58 -10.18 -12.36
CA VAL A 496 14.80 -11.42 -12.17
C VAL A 496 13.79 -11.71 -13.27
N TYR A 497 13.69 -10.84 -14.29
CA TYR A 497 12.80 -11.05 -15.42
C TYR A 497 13.09 -12.37 -16.15
N ALA A 498 12.05 -13.04 -16.63
CA ALA A 498 12.10 -14.24 -17.46
C ALA A 498 12.83 -15.46 -16.81
N GLY A 499 12.71 -15.62 -15.48
CA GLY A 499 13.14 -16.84 -14.79
C GLY A 499 14.12 -16.63 -13.63
N GLY A 500 14.53 -15.39 -13.37
CA GLY A 500 15.46 -15.10 -12.28
C GLY A 500 14.88 -15.22 -10.86
N TRP A 501 13.57 -15.45 -10.72
CA TRP A 501 12.94 -15.65 -9.42
C TRP A 501 13.57 -16.81 -8.66
N SER A 502 13.67 -17.96 -9.32
CA SER A 502 14.04 -19.23 -8.72
C SER A 502 15.54 -19.38 -8.47
N ASP A 503 16.39 -18.82 -9.34
CA ASP A 503 17.83 -19.08 -9.29
C ASP A 503 18.60 -17.87 -8.77
N LEU A 504 18.42 -16.71 -9.41
CA LEU A 504 19.20 -15.52 -9.11
C LEU A 504 18.90 -14.97 -7.72
N ALA A 505 17.62 -14.67 -7.44
CA ALA A 505 17.22 -14.14 -6.14
C ALA A 505 17.38 -15.16 -5.00
N TYR A 506 17.16 -16.45 -5.29
CA TYR A 506 17.47 -17.52 -4.32
C TYR A 506 18.96 -17.56 -3.96
N GLY A 507 19.83 -17.45 -4.96
CA GLY A 507 21.28 -17.39 -4.76
C GLY A 507 21.70 -16.19 -3.90
N ASP A 508 21.13 -15.01 -4.15
CA ASP A 508 21.38 -13.80 -3.37
C ASP A 508 20.96 -13.97 -1.90
N ILE A 509 19.78 -14.52 -1.66
CA ILE A 509 19.25 -14.76 -0.30
C ILE A 509 20.14 -15.76 0.46
N MET A 510 20.54 -16.86 -0.19
CA MET A 510 21.36 -17.88 0.45
C MET A 510 22.80 -17.40 0.73
N ALA A 511 23.36 -16.52 -0.12
CA ALA A 511 24.63 -15.86 0.14
C ALA A 511 24.57 -14.97 1.40
N GLY A 512 23.45 -14.30 1.64
CA GLY A 512 23.21 -13.54 2.87
C GLY A 512 23.15 -14.41 4.12
N VAL A 513 22.49 -15.59 4.02
CA VAL A 513 22.47 -16.58 5.11
C VAL A 513 23.90 -17.03 5.42
N ASP A 514 24.72 -17.32 4.39
CA ASP A 514 26.11 -17.73 4.56
C ASP A 514 26.97 -16.64 5.19
N ALA A 515 26.79 -15.39 4.76
CA ALA A 515 27.48 -14.23 5.31
C ALA A 515 27.16 -14.03 6.81
N LEU A 516 25.91 -14.26 7.22
CA LEU A 516 25.52 -14.16 8.62
C LEU A 516 26.05 -15.33 9.47
N ILE A 517 26.02 -16.56 8.94
CA ILE A 517 26.62 -17.75 9.60
C ILE A 517 28.12 -17.52 9.83
N ALA A 518 28.82 -16.92 8.89
CA ALA A 518 30.26 -16.63 9.01
C ALA A 518 30.60 -15.70 10.16
N LYS A 519 29.62 -14.92 10.69
CA LYS A 519 29.83 -14.11 11.92
C LYS A 519 29.98 -14.95 13.19
N GLY A 520 29.60 -16.21 13.15
CA GLY A 520 29.96 -17.17 14.19
C GLY A 520 28.93 -17.40 15.30
N PHE A 521 27.84 -16.64 15.39
CA PHE A 521 26.84 -16.75 16.45
C PHE A 521 25.53 -17.47 16.02
N ILE A 522 25.41 -17.94 14.79
CA ILE A 522 24.25 -18.70 14.33
C ILE A 522 24.38 -20.19 14.71
N ASP A 523 23.32 -20.78 15.23
CA ASP A 523 23.16 -22.21 15.38
C ASP A 523 22.59 -22.78 14.09
N THR A 524 23.43 -23.45 13.29
CA THR A 524 23.06 -23.97 11.97
C THR A 524 22.09 -25.16 12.03
N GLU A 525 21.91 -25.79 13.20
CA GLU A 525 20.90 -26.84 13.41
C GLU A 525 19.51 -26.28 13.74
N ARG A 526 19.42 -24.97 14.05
CA ARG A 526 18.19 -24.29 14.47
C ARG A 526 17.86 -23.09 13.58
N MET A 527 17.84 -23.30 12.27
CA MET A 527 17.51 -22.26 11.30
C MET A 527 16.09 -22.45 10.76
N ALA A 528 15.30 -21.39 10.74
CA ALA A 528 13.97 -21.36 10.15
C ALA A 528 13.86 -20.29 9.04
N ILE A 529 12.84 -20.43 8.19
CA ILE A 529 12.60 -19.54 7.06
C ILE A 529 11.12 -19.21 6.94
N THR A 530 10.79 -17.96 6.62
CA THR A 530 9.41 -17.53 6.39
C THR A 530 9.34 -16.39 5.37
N GLY A 531 8.18 -16.25 4.73
CA GLY A 531 7.88 -15.15 3.83
C GLY A 531 6.47 -15.22 3.28
N GLY A 532 5.98 -14.08 2.79
CA GLY A 532 4.63 -13.94 2.25
C GLY A 532 4.58 -13.58 0.78
N SER A 533 3.55 -14.05 0.04
CA SER A 533 3.38 -13.78 -1.39
C SER A 533 4.57 -14.34 -2.20
N TYR A 534 5.32 -13.52 -2.93
CA TYR A 534 6.60 -13.92 -3.50
C TYR A 534 7.55 -14.52 -2.44
N GLY A 535 7.60 -13.95 -1.22
CA GLY A 535 8.37 -14.54 -0.12
C GLY A 535 7.88 -15.94 0.28
N GLY A 536 6.59 -16.23 0.14
CA GLY A 536 6.01 -17.57 0.31
C GLY A 536 6.41 -18.54 -0.81
N TYR A 537 6.43 -18.06 -2.05
CA TYR A 537 7.02 -18.76 -3.18
C TYR A 537 8.47 -19.13 -2.86
N MET A 538 9.30 -18.16 -2.51
CA MET A 538 10.72 -18.33 -2.26
C MET A 538 10.99 -19.21 -1.02
N THR A 539 10.21 -19.10 0.04
CA THR A 539 10.28 -19.99 1.21
C THR A 539 10.09 -21.46 0.78
N THR A 540 9.06 -21.72 -0.02
CA THR A 540 8.74 -23.07 -0.49
C THR A 540 9.79 -23.56 -1.50
N TRP A 541 10.28 -22.68 -2.38
CA TRP A 541 11.38 -22.96 -3.30
C TRP A 541 12.65 -23.34 -2.53
N ALA A 542 13.04 -22.56 -1.53
CA ALA A 542 14.24 -22.80 -0.74
C ALA A 542 14.23 -24.18 -0.08
N VAL A 543 13.15 -24.56 0.63
CA VAL A 543 13.07 -25.86 1.31
C VAL A 543 12.91 -27.05 0.36
N ALA A 544 12.64 -26.79 -0.92
CA ALA A 544 12.72 -27.80 -1.97
C ALA A 544 14.15 -27.98 -2.54
N HIS A 545 15.07 -27.04 -2.26
CA HIS A 545 16.43 -27.02 -2.82
C HIS A 545 17.54 -27.06 -1.77
N THR A 546 17.20 -26.98 -0.47
CA THR A 546 18.16 -27.13 0.63
C THR A 546 17.51 -27.76 1.86
N ASP A 547 18.27 -28.57 2.60
CA ASP A 547 17.85 -29.19 3.87
C ASP A 547 18.34 -28.36 5.10
N ARG A 548 18.82 -27.13 4.91
CA ARG A 548 19.43 -26.30 5.98
C ARG A 548 18.44 -25.81 7.05
N PHE A 549 17.15 -25.77 6.74
CA PHE A 549 16.13 -25.22 7.62
C PHE A 549 15.40 -26.33 8.39
N CYS A 550 15.33 -26.21 9.73
CA CYS A 550 14.60 -27.13 10.60
C CYS A 550 13.09 -26.89 10.58
N ALA A 551 12.63 -25.69 10.19
CA ALA A 551 11.23 -25.31 10.04
C ALA A 551 11.05 -24.27 8.92
N ALA A 552 9.87 -24.29 8.29
CA ALA A 552 9.48 -23.28 7.34
C ALA A 552 8.03 -22.85 7.53
N VAL A 553 7.73 -21.58 7.27
CA VAL A 553 6.38 -21.05 7.26
C VAL A 553 6.15 -20.28 5.96
N THR A 554 5.33 -20.82 5.07
CA THR A 554 4.98 -20.18 3.82
C THR A 554 3.62 -19.49 3.94
N GLN A 555 3.56 -18.22 3.59
CA GLN A 555 2.37 -17.40 3.80
C GLN A 555 1.85 -16.91 2.45
N ARG A 556 0.56 -17.14 2.13
CA ARG A 556 -0.10 -16.63 0.91
C ARG A 556 0.77 -16.69 -0.36
N GLY A 557 1.52 -17.80 -0.53
CA GLY A 557 2.52 -17.94 -1.57
C GLY A 557 1.95 -18.42 -2.89
N VAL A 558 2.66 -18.08 -3.99
CA VAL A 558 2.43 -18.64 -5.33
C VAL A 558 3.19 -19.96 -5.44
N TYR A 559 2.48 -21.06 -5.66
CA TYR A 559 3.14 -22.38 -5.73
C TYR A 559 3.04 -23.05 -7.09
N ASN A 560 2.08 -22.63 -7.92
CA ASN A 560 1.83 -23.16 -9.24
C ASN A 560 1.49 -22.03 -10.22
N LEU A 561 2.44 -21.57 -11.01
CA LEU A 561 2.29 -20.46 -11.95
C LEU A 561 1.21 -20.69 -13.00
N LEU A 562 0.90 -21.97 -13.31
CA LEU A 562 -0.15 -22.32 -14.27
C LEU A 562 -1.54 -22.02 -13.71
N SER A 563 -1.83 -22.41 -12.46
CA SER A 563 -3.11 -22.14 -11.81
C SER A 563 -3.20 -20.70 -11.33
N PHE A 564 -2.10 -20.10 -10.89
CA PHE A 564 -2.03 -18.70 -10.47
C PHE A 564 -2.48 -17.76 -11.59
N PHE A 565 -2.01 -17.95 -12.83
CA PHE A 565 -2.45 -17.16 -13.99
C PHE A 565 -3.97 -17.09 -14.11
N GLY A 566 -4.66 -18.22 -13.98
CA GLY A 566 -6.11 -18.31 -14.17
C GLY A 566 -6.95 -17.91 -12.95
N THR A 567 -6.33 -17.72 -11.77
CA THR A 567 -7.04 -17.51 -10.51
C THR A 567 -6.71 -16.21 -9.78
N THR A 568 -5.71 -15.46 -10.25
CA THR A 568 -5.31 -14.18 -9.68
C THR A 568 -6.20 -13.02 -10.15
N ASP A 569 -6.20 -11.91 -9.42
CA ASP A 569 -6.80 -10.64 -9.83
C ASP A 569 -5.87 -9.78 -10.74
N ILE A 570 -4.63 -10.28 -11.00
CA ILE A 570 -3.61 -9.64 -11.85
C ILE A 570 -3.02 -10.62 -12.87
N PRO A 571 -3.81 -11.24 -13.76
CA PRO A 571 -3.35 -12.36 -14.61
C PRO A 571 -2.17 -12.00 -15.51
N THR A 572 -2.08 -10.77 -16.02
CA THR A 572 -0.95 -10.30 -16.85
C THR A 572 0.37 -10.29 -16.08
N PHE A 573 0.35 -10.38 -14.76
CA PHE A 573 1.56 -10.45 -13.93
C PHE A 573 2.48 -11.61 -14.36
N VAL A 574 1.92 -12.78 -14.67
CA VAL A 574 2.75 -13.93 -15.14
C VAL A 574 3.48 -13.62 -16.45
N LEU A 575 2.79 -12.98 -17.41
CA LEU A 575 3.43 -12.55 -18.64
C LEU A 575 4.54 -11.52 -18.39
N ASN A 576 4.28 -10.59 -17.49
CA ASN A 576 5.23 -9.53 -17.16
C ASN A 576 6.50 -10.04 -16.49
N GLU A 577 6.37 -11.01 -15.58
CA GLU A 577 7.50 -11.59 -14.83
C GLU A 577 8.27 -12.64 -15.62
N PHE A 578 7.56 -13.49 -16.33
CA PHE A 578 8.16 -14.66 -16.98
C PHE A 578 8.27 -14.55 -18.51
N GLY A 579 7.74 -13.47 -19.10
CA GLY A 579 7.81 -13.21 -20.53
C GLY A 579 7.00 -14.18 -21.40
N THR A 580 6.16 -15.03 -20.79
CA THR A 580 5.37 -16.05 -21.48
C THR A 580 4.03 -16.33 -20.79
N LEU A 581 3.12 -16.93 -21.52
CA LEU A 581 1.82 -17.38 -21.01
C LEU A 581 1.79 -18.91 -20.84
N PRO A 582 0.89 -19.46 -19.99
CA PRO A 582 0.69 -20.92 -19.88
C PRO A 582 0.37 -21.61 -21.19
N THR A 583 -0.27 -20.93 -22.12
CA THR A 583 -0.60 -21.43 -23.46
C THR A 583 0.59 -21.48 -24.43
N GLU A 584 1.66 -20.78 -24.11
CA GLU A 584 2.86 -20.66 -24.93
C GLU A 584 3.97 -21.56 -24.42
N ASN A 585 4.24 -21.57 -23.12
CA ASN A 585 5.31 -22.36 -22.51
C ASN A 585 4.94 -22.87 -21.10
N ALA A 586 3.99 -23.78 -21.02
CA ALA A 586 3.53 -24.38 -19.77
C ALA A 586 4.65 -25.13 -19.03
N GLN A 587 5.56 -25.78 -19.77
CA GLN A 587 6.65 -26.55 -19.17
C GLN A 587 7.60 -25.65 -18.39
N PHE A 588 8.00 -24.53 -18.96
CA PHE A 588 8.86 -23.55 -18.29
C PHE A 588 8.18 -23.01 -17.01
N LEU A 589 6.93 -22.59 -17.09
CA LEU A 589 6.19 -22.08 -15.93
C LEU A 589 6.01 -23.15 -14.83
N TRP A 590 5.84 -24.42 -15.22
CA TRP A 590 5.80 -25.52 -14.26
C TRP A 590 7.15 -25.73 -13.59
N GLU A 591 8.26 -25.72 -14.32
CA GLU A 591 9.61 -25.83 -13.78
C GLU A 591 9.98 -24.69 -12.85
N GLN A 592 9.42 -23.48 -13.09
CA GLN A 592 9.55 -22.33 -12.21
C GLN A 592 8.58 -22.36 -11.00
N SER A 593 7.72 -23.34 -10.90
CA SER A 593 6.72 -23.46 -9.82
C SER A 593 7.26 -24.28 -8.64
N PRO A 594 7.25 -23.79 -7.39
CA PRO A 594 7.66 -24.56 -6.20
C PRO A 594 6.95 -25.92 -6.10
N LEU A 595 5.71 -26.00 -6.55
CA LEU A 595 4.92 -27.23 -6.51
C LEU A 595 5.53 -28.37 -7.34
N ALA A 596 6.21 -28.05 -8.46
CA ALA A 596 6.92 -29.04 -9.28
C ALA A 596 8.04 -29.74 -8.50
N HIS A 597 8.61 -29.05 -7.52
CA HIS A 597 9.73 -29.52 -6.70
C HIS A 597 9.28 -29.98 -5.30
N ALA A 598 7.99 -29.98 -4.99
CA ALA A 598 7.46 -30.34 -3.67
C ALA A 598 7.89 -31.74 -3.18
N HIS A 599 8.18 -32.67 -4.12
CA HIS A 599 8.67 -34.01 -3.81
C HIS A 599 10.05 -34.04 -3.13
N LYS A 600 10.81 -32.95 -3.19
CA LYS A 600 12.12 -32.80 -2.55
C LYS A 600 12.01 -32.25 -1.11
N ILE A 601 10.86 -31.70 -0.73
CA ILE A 601 10.66 -31.05 0.59
C ILE A 601 10.67 -32.08 1.70
N LYS A 602 11.57 -31.91 2.66
CA LYS A 602 11.64 -32.69 3.92
C LYS A 602 11.36 -31.83 5.15
N THR A 603 11.65 -30.54 5.07
CA THR A 603 11.47 -29.56 6.14
C THR A 603 10.00 -29.50 6.57
N PRO A 604 9.69 -29.58 7.86
CA PRO A 604 8.34 -29.29 8.38
C PRO A 604 7.85 -27.92 7.90
N LEU A 605 6.69 -27.89 7.22
CA LEU A 605 6.21 -26.70 6.53
C LEU A 605 4.80 -26.32 6.98
N LEU A 606 4.67 -25.16 7.64
CA LEU A 606 3.38 -24.53 7.94
C LEU A 606 2.93 -23.71 6.72
N ILE A 607 1.67 -23.86 6.34
CA ILE A 607 1.03 -23.07 5.29
C ILE A 607 0.02 -22.13 5.95
N ILE A 608 0.12 -20.83 5.71
CA ILE A 608 -0.84 -19.82 6.20
C ILE A 608 -1.45 -19.10 5.01
N HIS A 609 -2.81 -19.03 4.93
CA HIS A 609 -3.48 -18.38 3.82
C HIS A 609 -4.87 -17.87 4.22
N SER A 610 -5.27 -16.73 3.67
CA SER A 610 -6.61 -16.15 3.89
C SER A 610 -7.61 -16.66 2.85
N GLU A 611 -8.87 -16.86 3.27
CA GLU A 611 -9.90 -17.47 2.41
C GLU A 611 -10.38 -16.54 1.28
N ASN A 612 -10.35 -15.22 1.50
CA ASN A 612 -10.74 -14.22 0.51
C ASN A 612 -9.55 -13.59 -0.21
N ASP A 613 -8.43 -14.31 -0.28
CA ASP A 613 -7.27 -13.87 -1.06
C ASP A 613 -7.53 -14.10 -2.56
N TYR A 614 -7.78 -13.00 -3.28
CA TYR A 614 -7.96 -13.03 -4.73
C TYR A 614 -6.72 -12.57 -5.50
N ARG A 615 -5.67 -12.09 -4.81
CA ARG A 615 -4.36 -11.84 -5.38
C ARG A 615 -3.63 -13.15 -5.64
N VAL A 616 -3.50 -13.95 -4.60
CA VAL A 616 -3.02 -15.33 -4.68
C VAL A 616 -4.14 -16.24 -4.16
N SER A 617 -4.83 -16.89 -5.04
CA SER A 617 -5.99 -17.71 -4.65
C SER A 617 -5.61 -18.77 -3.62
N ILE A 618 -6.46 -18.98 -2.62
CA ILE A 618 -6.27 -20.01 -1.60
C ILE A 618 -6.07 -21.40 -2.20
N SER A 619 -6.51 -21.62 -3.44
CA SER A 619 -6.28 -22.88 -4.17
C SER A 619 -4.78 -23.20 -4.36
N GLU A 620 -3.90 -22.20 -4.36
CA GLU A 620 -2.45 -22.41 -4.38
C GLU A 620 -2.02 -23.17 -3.11
N ALA A 621 -2.45 -22.70 -1.94
CA ALA A 621 -2.18 -23.35 -0.65
C ALA A 621 -2.82 -24.74 -0.54
N GLU A 622 -4.04 -24.92 -1.05
CA GLU A 622 -4.74 -26.21 -1.07
C GLU A 622 -3.99 -27.26 -1.90
N GLN A 623 -3.45 -26.87 -3.07
CA GLN A 623 -2.61 -27.73 -3.89
C GLN A 623 -1.36 -28.14 -3.11
N LEU A 624 -0.59 -27.19 -2.58
CA LEU A 624 0.65 -27.47 -1.85
C LEU A 624 0.37 -28.38 -0.65
N PHE A 625 -0.68 -28.09 0.15
CA PHE A 625 -1.04 -28.93 1.29
C PHE A 625 -1.35 -30.37 0.89
N ALA A 626 -2.15 -30.56 -0.17
CA ALA A 626 -2.50 -31.89 -0.66
C ALA A 626 -1.24 -32.71 -1.11
N TYR A 627 -0.32 -32.05 -1.80
CA TYR A 627 0.95 -32.68 -2.23
C TYR A 627 1.79 -33.08 -1.01
N LEU A 628 2.05 -32.17 -0.07
CA LEU A 628 2.90 -32.42 1.09
C LEU A 628 2.32 -33.54 1.98
N ARG A 629 1.00 -33.57 2.16
CA ARG A 629 0.32 -34.64 2.92
C ARG A 629 0.50 -36.01 2.26
N ARG A 630 0.42 -36.09 0.90
CA ARG A 630 0.64 -37.32 0.15
C ARG A 630 2.10 -37.78 0.18
N LEU A 631 3.04 -36.83 0.23
CA LEU A 631 4.47 -37.10 0.33
C LEU A 631 4.91 -37.44 1.77
N GLY A 632 4.03 -37.35 2.77
CA GLY A 632 4.34 -37.64 4.17
C GLY A 632 5.13 -36.53 4.89
N VAL A 633 5.21 -35.34 4.30
CA VAL A 633 5.86 -34.19 4.92
C VAL A 633 5.03 -33.71 6.11
N LYS A 634 5.69 -33.36 7.22
CA LYS A 634 5.03 -32.73 8.38
C LYS A 634 4.52 -31.36 7.96
N THR A 635 3.21 -31.19 7.86
CA THR A 635 2.59 -29.94 7.43
C THR A 635 1.26 -29.69 8.14
N GLU A 636 1.00 -28.42 8.43
CA GLU A 636 -0.28 -27.90 8.87
C GLU A 636 -0.73 -26.79 7.90
N PHE A 637 -2.04 -26.57 7.78
CA PHE A 637 -2.62 -25.51 6.95
C PHE A 637 -3.55 -24.66 7.81
N VAL A 638 -3.16 -23.40 8.07
CA VAL A 638 -3.97 -22.41 8.79
C VAL A 638 -4.69 -21.52 7.79
N ARG A 639 -6.02 -21.50 7.87
CA ARG A 639 -6.90 -20.72 7.01
C ARG A 639 -7.51 -19.58 7.82
N PHE A 640 -7.35 -18.34 7.35
CA PHE A 640 -7.95 -17.15 7.95
C PHE A 640 -9.23 -16.77 7.22
N PRO A 641 -10.41 -16.88 7.86
CA PRO A 641 -11.66 -16.48 7.24
C PRO A 641 -11.74 -14.95 7.13
N ARG A 642 -12.50 -14.43 6.15
CA ARG A 642 -12.81 -13.02 5.91
C ARG A 642 -11.66 -12.15 5.41
N ASP A 643 -10.40 -12.43 5.79
CA ASP A 643 -9.24 -11.69 5.32
C ASP A 643 -8.81 -12.09 3.91
N GLY A 644 -8.00 -11.24 3.30
CA GLY A 644 -7.40 -11.42 1.98
C GLY A 644 -5.87 -11.39 2.03
N HIS A 645 -5.27 -10.99 0.91
CA HIS A 645 -3.81 -10.96 0.73
C HIS A 645 -3.09 -10.05 1.74
N GLU A 646 -3.76 -9.01 2.21
CA GLU A 646 -3.19 -7.99 3.08
C GLU A 646 -3.33 -8.29 4.59
N LEU A 647 -3.59 -9.52 4.99
CA LEU A 647 -3.83 -9.92 6.39
C LEU A 647 -2.82 -9.31 7.37
N THR A 648 -1.51 -9.39 7.08
CA THR A 648 -0.45 -8.92 7.98
C THR A 648 -0.38 -7.39 8.08
N ARG A 649 -0.95 -6.66 7.11
CA ARG A 649 -0.90 -5.21 7.00
C ARG A 649 -2.16 -4.53 7.52
N ASN A 650 -3.33 -4.99 7.05
CA ASN A 650 -4.62 -4.36 7.37
C ASN A 650 -5.74 -5.36 7.67
N GLY A 651 -5.42 -6.65 7.87
CA GLY A 651 -6.38 -7.66 8.28
C GLY A 651 -6.97 -7.40 9.66
N GLU A 652 -7.96 -8.19 10.05
CA GLU A 652 -8.58 -8.08 11.38
C GLU A 652 -7.50 -8.12 12.47
N PRO A 653 -7.51 -7.22 13.46
CA PRO A 653 -6.45 -7.14 14.47
C PRO A 653 -6.16 -8.46 15.19
N GLU A 654 -7.20 -9.22 15.57
CA GLU A 654 -7.05 -10.54 16.18
C GLU A 654 -6.37 -11.53 15.24
N HIS A 655 -6.68 -11.47 13.94
CA HIS A 655 -6.06 -12.33 12.94
C HIS A 655 -4.58 -12.00 12.72
N ARG A 656 -4.20 -10.72 12.81
CA ARG A 656 -2.77 -10.34 12.75
C ARG A 656 -1.99 -10.90 13.94
N VAL A 657 -2.56 -10.83 15.14
CA VAL A 657 -1.95 -11.41 16.36
C VAL A 657 -1.87 -12.93 16.24
N GLU A 658 -2.96 -13.59 15.84
CA GLU A 658 -3.00 -15.05 15.68
C GLU A 658 -2.05 -15.54 14.60
N HIS A 659 -1.94 -14.78 13.48
CA HIS A 659 -1.00 -15.07 12.40
C HIS A 659 0.44 -15.16 12.93
N LEU A 660 0.91 -14.14 13.64
CA LEU A 660 2.26 -14.14 14.20
C LEU A 660 2.44 -15.21 15.29
N ARG A 661 1.40 -15.48 16.10
CA ARG A 661 1.43 -16.57 17.07
C ARG A 661 1.64 -17.92 16.39
N ARG A 662 0.95 -18.21 15.26
CA ARG A 662 1.13 -19.46 14.54
C ARG A 662 2.52 -19.62 13.97
N ILE A 663 3.14 -18.53 13.50
CA ILE A 663 4.53 -18.56 13.05
C ILE A 663 5.46 -18.90 14.24
N LEU A 664 5.32 -18.19 15.37
CA LEU A 664 6.11 -18.42 16.58
C LEU A 664 5.97 -19.86 17.10
N ASP A 665 4.74 -20.35 17.25
CA ASP A 665 4.49 -21.71 17.74
C ASP A 665 5.11 -22.77 16.84
N TRP A 666 5.06 -22.55 15.50
CA TRP A 666 5.63 -23.50 14.55
C TRP A 666 7.15 -23.51 14.58
N VAL A 667 7.78 -22.33 14.51
CA VAL A 667 9.25 -22.26 14.51
C VAL A 667 9.82 -22.71 15.86
N ASN A 668 9.18 -22.37 16.99
CA ASN A 668 9.61 -22.82 18.30
C ASN A 668 9.54 -24.35 18.46
N ARG A 669 8.51 -24.98 17.90
CA ARG A 669 8.34 -26.45 17.95
C ARG A 669 9.52 -27.21 17.36
N TYR A 670 10.20 -26.65 16.36
CA TYR A 670 11.27 -27.34 15.63
C TYR A 670 12.66 -26.72 15.85
N CYS A 671 12.76 -25.45 16.21
CA CYS A 671 14.03 -24.74 16.33
C CYS A 671 14.42 -24.40 17.77
N GLN A 672 13.50 -24.52 18.75
CA GLN A 672 13.82 -24.44 20.16
C GLN A 672 13.60 -25.82 20.79
N PRO A 673 14.64 -26.54 21.23
CA PRO A 673 14.43 -27.75 21.98
C PRO A 673 13.69 -27.38 23.28
N GLU A 674 12.70 -28.18 23.67
CA GLU A 674 12.05 -28.04 24.96
C GLU A 674 13.14 -27.96 26.05
N VAL A 675 13.04 -26.92 26.90
CA VAL A 675 13.77 -26.90 28.16
C VAL A 675 13.15 -28.04 28.99
N VAL A 676 13.81 -29.20 28.98
CA VAL A 676 13.47 -30.37 29.81
C VAL A 676 13.64 -30.02 31.27
#